data_0e5ee2ab87ac71fb209ee2f6a3212e7d
#
_entry.id   0e5ee2ab87ac71fb209ee2f6a3212e7d
#
_cell.length_a   1.000
_cell.length_b   1.000
_cell.length_c   1.000
_cell.angle_alpha   90.00
_cell.angle_beta   90.00
_cell.angle_gamma   90.00
#
_symmetry.space_group_name_H-M   'P 1'
#
loop_
_entity.id
_entity.type
_entity.pdbx_description
1 polymer ?
#
loop_
_entity_poly.entity_id
_entity_poly.type
_entity_poly.pdbx_seq_one_letter_code
_entity_poly.pdbx_strand_id
1 'polypeptide(L)'
;MLKKNLPALLAGLMLLTGLCGCSKKEAVSQTVIDELFAQEMTLKAFAKTQSATRQVNRSYPGRGSSISTPTTKASIWGGGHEITMSLLKTDVIDRRYIDREHFTMDDLIRGAYSEANRSLNDMPMAGMTRPKFFVLDERGGRYNYAVWSEVYPFPCQKSVGQIIVRAPELEDAPQPDAVQQMKNGVTSITVNKGDKKLNVSYVMGMKRNVTAVDLSYEGLTMPISFRLFRNQDQGHRRYMNADGTYKKVVQYEPADINKPVEYYDFNADKDINGLFEPPTTGIDGRFFWVHQVFPKEKSFPEGFRYVMMGMVSGANAELTAMGLAKGLGTKPFIGRDNQGYLLVPGIRTMTHPEMQEIQAESYSYVANAPGVAVNAKLPASTGKAKLYIAIVTLNETPNYMEEAKKMLLEAEKLGFEGIAAENEAWYDALYEKRELGRILIGATPEERRRAAGSFFDEAFTSWTSGHMGNNNPDPRKLEASASYAAYDTDTQNWHSLPCYNELFTEGKYFMRNQYEPKMLWPNLLTLWHETLKEKARLKFGLPGMCIAHGYLPALPQVAQSPWYVENGVLDFCMEVPGQIIKVLWNFWDYAADEDMLKNTIYPLLKDLAIFYEAFARRGWDGKVFNLEPTVETESYGISYRMEYTRNNTGALTVFRKTLNCAIEAAQYLNVDADLIAGWREVAENLAPYPKFRVYGGDILGANEMAFPRYTRGDHFMFNGYNVVNLSDEFNLDSPQELKDLMTRTADVLMSGNNSDPYILTGASADYVPARYAYGATKIENHTALARQVISSPERLMNSRSGRIHLFPVVPEWTVAAFRGCLARGGFEVSAARNEKGVQAVVVKARRSIPLQLMNPWKGQRPTVTDLTMGETVKYRMDKSNGECIVFDAEAGHTYSFDR
;
A
#
# COMPACT_ATOMS: atom_id res chain seq x y z
N MET A 1 -12.38 37.35 26.21
CA MET A 1 -12.07 38.66 25.63
C MET A 1 -11.24 38.60 24.33
N LEU A 2 -11.31 37.52 23.55
CA LEU A 2 -10.51 37.36 22.31
C LEU A 2 -11.37 37.14 21.03
N LYS A 3 -12.67 37.25 21.12
CA LYS A 3 -13.60 37.08 19.98
C LYS A 3 -13.87 38.35 19.13
N LYS A 4 -13.23 39.46 19.43
CA LYS A 4 -13.53 40.74 18.74
C LYS A 4 -12.42 41.27 17.82
N ASN A 5 -11.27 40.68 17.74
CA ASN A 5 -10.12 41.27 17.03
C ASN A 5 -9.80 40.72 15.63
N LEU A 6 -10.43 39.65 15.16
CA LEU A 6 -10.15 39.12 13.82
C LEU A 6 -10.70 40.00 12.68
N PRO A 7 -11.89 40.63 12.80
CA PRO A 7 -12.35 41.59 11.78
C PRO A 7 -11.59 42.91 11.79
N ALA A 8 -11.00 43.30 12.90
CA ALA A 8 -10.27 44.57 13.02
C ALA A 8 -8.84 44.50 12.42
N LEU A 9 -8.18 43.32 12.42
CA LEU A 9 -6.87 43.15 11.81
C LEU A 9 -6.95 43.21 10.28
N LEU A 10 -7.98 42.61 9.69
CA LEU A 10 -8.22 42.69 8.24
C LEU A 10 -8.64 44.08 7.76
N ALA A 11 -9.32 44.86 8.61
CA ALA A 11 -9.66 46.24 8.31
C ALA A 11 -8.50 47.22 8.57
N GLY A 12 -7.60 46.91 9.51
CA GLY A 12 -6.43 47.72 9.83
C GLY A 12 -5.32 47.66 8.75
N LEU A 13 -5.19 46.54 8.05
CA LEU A 13 -4.21 46.43 6.97
C LEU A 13 -4.59 47.21 5.70
N MET A 14 -5.86 47.48 5.48
CA MET A 14 -6.33 48.29 4.33
C MET A 14 -6.14 49.81 4.51
N LEU A 15 -5.76 50.29 5.66
CA LEU A 15 -5.64 51.74 5.96
C LEU A 15 -4.18 52.23 6.10
N LEU A 16 -3.17 51.35 6.02
CA LEU A 16 -1.76 51.72 6.18
C LEU A 16 -0.95 51.75 4.88
N THR A 17 -1.56 51.50 3.72
CA THR A 17 -0.84 51.49 2.42
C THR A 17 -0.95 52.78 1.62
N GLY A 18 -1.24 53.87 2.25
CA GLY A 18 -1.37 55.17 1.59
C GLY A 18 -0.25 56.12 1.86
N LEU A 19 1.05 55.75 1.72
CA LEU A 19 2.17 56.71 1.58
C LEU A 19 3.50 55.98 1.41
N CYS A 20 3.93 55.70 0.19
CA CYS A 20 5.27 55.97 -0.35
C CYS A 20 5.47 55.25 -1.68
N GLY A 21 6.04 55.89 -2.63
CA GLY A 21 6.21 55.38 -3.97
C GLY A 21 7.22 54.22 -4.09
N CYS A 22 7.01 53.39 -5.10
CA CYS A 22 7.82 52.24 -5.46
C CYS A 22 7.93 51.12 -4.42
N SER A 23 6.81 50.65 -3.86
CA SER A 23 6.76 49.32 -3.24
C SER A 23 6.23 48.30 -4.26
N LYS A 24 6.95 47.24 -4.48
CA LYS A 24 6.39 45.99 -5.06
C LYS A 24 5.05 45.76 -4.33
N LYS A 25 3.92 45.70 -5.05
CA LYS A 25 2.64 45.31 -4.47
C LYS A 25 2.87 43.92 -3.86
N GLU A 26 2.90 43.85 -2.52
CA GLU A 26 2.89 42.56 -1.85
C GLU A 26 1.62 41.84 -2.26
N ALA A 27 1.77 40.61 -2.74
CA ALA A 27 0.66 39.80 -3.15
C ALA A 27 -0.15 39.39 -1.91
N VAL A 28 -1.36 39.86 -1.81
CA VAL A 28 -2.23 39.66 -0.64
C VAL A 28 -2.45 38.17 -0.35
N SER A 29 -2.63 37.36 -1.40
CA SER A 29 -2.86 35.94 -1.24
C SER A 29 -1.64 35.21 -0.65
N GLN A 30 -0.42 35.53 -1.08
CA GLN A 30 0.79 34.93 -0.53
C GLN A 30 0.91 35.26 0.97
N THR A 31 0.73 36.52 1.33
CA THR A 31 0.80 36.99 2.73
C THR A 31 -0.24 36.27 3.59
N VAL A 32 -1.49 36.15 3.13
CA VAL A 32 -2.55 35.44 3.84
C VAL A 32 -2.18 33.97 4.10
N ILE A 33 -1.66 33.27 3.10
CA ILE A 33 -1.23 31.88 3.25
C ILE A 33 -0.07 31.80 4.27
N ASP A 34 0.95 32.63 4.14
CA ASP A 34 2.13 32.58 5.00
C ASP A 34 1.79 32.91 6.46
N GLU A 35 0.99 33.93 6.70
CA GLU A 35 0.51 34.29 8.05
C GLU A 35 -0.33 33.18 8.68
N LEU A 36 -1.22 32.53 7.89
CA LEU A 36 -2.07 31.47 8.39
C LEU A 36 -1.24 30.27 8.84
N PHE A 37 -0.28 29.85 8.04
CA PHE A 37 0.57 28.72 8.38
C PHE A 37 1.63 29.04 9.43
N ALA A 38 2.10 30.30 9.53
CA ALA A 38 3.03 30.75 10.57
C ALA A 38 2.39 30.76 11.98
N GLN A 39 1.07 30.86 12.07
CA GLN A 39 0.34 30.78 13.33
C GLN A 39 0.20 29.33 13.84
N GLU A 40 0.46 28.35 13.00
CA GLU A 40 0.32 26.94 13.34
C GLU A 40 1.65 26.34 13.78
N MET A 41 1.58 25.42 14.72
CA MET A 41 2.75 24.63 15.10
C MET A 41 3.27 23.85 13.89
N THR A 42 4.58 23.83 13.65
CA THR A 42 5.17 23.02 12.59
C THR A 42 4.90 21.53 12.83
N LEU A 43 4.88 20.71 11.78
CA LEU A 43 4.69 19.26 11.90
C LEU A 43 5.77 18.62 12.79
N LYS A 44 7.01 19.09 12.66
CA LYS A 44 8.13 18.68 13.54
C LYS A 44 7.86 18.99 15.01
N ALA A 45 7.39 20.19 15.34
CA ALA A 45 7.04 20.56 16.70
C ALA A 45 5.81 19.78 17.19
N PHE A 46 4.84 19.57 16.32
CA PHE A 46 3.64 18.78 16.63
C PHE A 46 4.00 17.32 16.94
N ALA A 47 4.87 16.68 16.14
CA ALA A 47 5.34 15.32 16.35
C ALA A 47 5.91 15.09 17.75
N LYS A 48 6.61 16.10 18.30
CA LYS A 48 7.20 16.02 19.66
C LYS A 48 6.15 15.95 20.78
N THR A 49 4.91 16.32 20.46
CA THR A 49 3.78 16.30 21.40
C THR A 49 2.85 15.10 21.21
N GLN A 50 3.09 14.27 20.18
CA GLN A 50 2.18 13.19 19.81
C GLN A 50 2.75 11.82 20.11
N SER A 51 1.86 10.94 20.53
CA SER A 51 2.12 9.51 20.68
C SER A 51 0.87 8.72 20.29
N ALA A 52 1.06 7.54 19.71
CA ALA A 52 -0.01 6.58 19.48
C ALA A 52 -0.03 5.56 20.63
N THR A 53 -1.16 5.39 21.26
CA THR A 53 -1.36 4.39 22.32
C THR A 53 -2.24 3.28 21.80
N ARG A 54 -1.77 2.04 21.90
CA ARG A 54 -2.50 0.84 21.48
C ARG A 54 -2.36 -0.24 22.53
N GLN A 55 -3.44 -0.90 22.90
CA GLN A 55 -3.36 -2.06 23.76
C GLN A 55 -2.54 -3.16 23.06
N VAL A 56 -1.55 -3.73 23.77
CA VAL A 56 -0.75 -4.85 23.26
C VAL A 56 -1.65 -6.07 23.08
N ASN A 57 -1.65 -6.69 21.92
CA ASN A 57 -2.45 -7.88 21.68
C ASN A 57 -1.86 -9.07 22.42
N ARG A 58 -2.67 -9.81 23.18
CA ARG A 58 -2.20 -10.98 23.94
C ARG A 58 -1.78 -12.16 23.09
N SER A 59 -2.45 -12.35 21.98
CA SER A 59 -2.53 -13.68 21.38
C SER A 59 -1.74 -13.81 20.09
N TYR A 60 -1.50 -12.72 19.37
CA TYR A 60 -0.82 -12.82 18.09
C TYR A 60 -0.32 -11.47 17.55
N PRO A 61 0.67 -11.50 16.66
CA PRO A 61 1.33 -10.31 16.14
C PRO A 61 0.48 -9.42 15.23
N GLY A 62 -0.56 -9.92 14.60
CA GLY A 62 -1.27 -9.24 13.52
C GLY A 62 -2.04 -7.97 13.87
N ARG A 63 -2.27 -7.71 15.15
CA ARG A 63 -2.87 -6.45 15.63
C ARG A 63 -2.01 -5.77 16.69
N GLY A 64 -0.77 -6.18 16.78
CA GLY A 64 0.20 -5.60 17.71
C GLY A 64 0.67 -4.22 17.26
N SER A 65 1.46 -3.58 18.13
CA SER A 65 2.17 -2.36 17.76
C SER A 65 3.26 -2.70 16.75
N SER A 66 3.24 -2.08 15.59
CA SER A 66 4.25 -2.28 14.55
C SER A 66 5.34 -1.22 14.65
N ILE A 67 6.58 -1.65 14.46
CA ILE A 67 7.74 -0.80 14.26
C ILE A 67 8.43 -1.27 12.99
N SER A 68 8.87 -0.36 12.14
CA SER A 68 9.56 -0.72 10.91
C SER A 68 10.67 0.23 10.52
N THR A 69 11.62 -0.31 9.79
CA THR A 69 12.60 0.41 8.98
C THR A 69 12.32 0.11 7.51
N PRO A 70 13.03 0.71 6.55
CA PRO A 70 12.89 0.37 5.14
C PRO A 70 13.06 -1.11 4.79
N THR A 71 13.77 -1.90 5.58
CA THR A 71 14.06 -3.30 5.26
C THR A 71 13.59 -4.30 6.31
N THR A 72 13.22 -3.84 7.50
CA THR A 72 12.87 -4.72 8.62
C THR A 72 11.58 -4.25 9.27
N LYS A 73 10.71 -5.16 9.59
CA LYS A 73 9.47 -4.90 10.33
C LYS A 73 9.43 -5.76 11.59
N ALA A 74 8.88 -5.18 12.63
CA ALA A 74 8.57 -5.86 13.86
C ALA A 74 7.10 -5.69 14.24
N SER A 75 6.54 -6.70 14.87
CA SER A 75 5.25 -6.63 15.54
C SER A 75 5.40 -7.03 16.99
N ILE A 76 4.95 -6.16 17.90
CA ILE A 76 5.04 -6.36 19.35
C ILE A 76 3.69 -6.84 19.86
N TRP A 77 3.70 -7.98 20.54
CA TRP A 77 2.52 -8.64 21.07
C TRP A 77 2.84 -9.40 22.37
N GLY A 78 1.86 -10.07 22.98
CA GLY A 78 1.98 -10.74 24.25
C GLY A 78 1.47 -9.88 25.39
N GLY A 79 2.03 -10.00 26.56
CA GLY A 79 1.65 -9.24 27.75
C GLY A 79 1.89 -9.99 29.03
N GLY A 80 1.75 -9.32 30.17
CA GLY A 80 2.06 -9.91 31.45
C GLY A 80 3.52 -10.34 31.52
N HIS A 81 3.75 -11.64 31.66
CA HIS A 81 5.07 -12.21 31.85
C HIS A 81 5.91 -12.38 30.56
N GLU A 82 5.33 -12.15 29.39
CA GLU A 82 6.03 -12.37 28.12
C GLU A 82 5.63 -11.35 27.06
N ILE A 83 6.58 -10.49 26.69
CA ILE A 83 6.42 -9.51 25.61
C ILE A 83 7.28 -9.98 24.43
N THR A 84 6.65 -10.24 23.32
CA THR A 84 7.26 -10.80 22.11
C THR A 84 7.32 -9.77 21.01
N MET A 85 8.48 -9.65 20.39
CA MET A 85 8.67 -8.93 19.12
C MET A 85 8.98 -9.94 18.03
N SER A 86 8.06 -10.14 17.11
CA SER A 86 8.26 -10.96 15.91
C SER A 86 8.86 -10.12 14.79
N LEU A 87 9.90 -10.64 14.15
CA LEU A 87 10.72 -9.91 13.18
C LEU A 87 10.59 -10.47 11.78
N LEU A 88 10.61 -9.56 10.84
CA LEU A 88 10.57 -9.83 9.41
C LEU A 88 11.58 -8.95 8.70
N LYS A 89 12.23 -9.49 7.67
CA LYS A 89 13.16 -8.74 6.83
C LYS A 89 12.84 -9.01 5.35
N THR A 90 12.89 -7.99 4.54
CA THR A 90 12.40 -7.98 3.15
C THR A 90 13.03 -9.06 2.28
N ASP A 91 14.28 -9.41 2.51
CA ASP A 91 15.04 -10.37 1.71
C ASP A 91 15.11 -11.79 2.30
N VAL A 92 14.45 -12.02 3.46
CA VAL A 92 14.33 -13.35 4.06
C VAL A 92 13.13 -14.07 3.42
N ILE A 93 13.37 -14.66 2.26
CA ILE A 93 12.36 -15.26 1.38
C ILE A 93 12.77 -16.69 1.04
N ASP A 94 11.85 -17.63 1.13
CA ASP A 94 11.96 -18.92 0.48
C ASP A 94 11.64 -18.72 -1.01
N ARG A 95 12.64 -18.90 -1.87
CA ARG A 95 12.54 -18.59 -3.30
C ARG A 95 12.31 -19.85 -4.14
N ARG A 96 12.14 -21.00 -3.50
CA ARG A 96 11.86 -22.22 -4.23
C ARG A 96 10.53 -22.11 -4.94
N TYR A 97 10.49 -22.56 -6.17
CA TYR A 97 9.30 -22.54 -7.01
C TYR A 97 9.37 -23.63 -8.06
N ILE A 98 8.22 -23.96 -8.62
CA ILE A 98 8.15 -24.85 -9.76
C ILE A 98 8.30 -23.99 -11.02
N ASP A 99 9.41 -24.19 -11.72
CA ASP A 99 9.64 -23.55 -13.03
C ASP A 99 8.89 -24.39 -14.09
N ARG A 100 7.60 -24.22 -14.14
CA ARG A 100 6.71 -24.91 -15.06
C ARG A 100 6.06 -23.94 -16.01
N GLU A 101 5.94 -24.39 -17.23
CA GLU A 101 5.10 -23.75 -18.22
C GLU A 101 3.63 -23.88 -17.77
N HIS A 102 3.01 -22.75 -17.50
CA HIS A 102 1.58 -22.68 -17.21
C HIS A 102 0.79 -22.58 -18.51
N PHE A 103 -0.52 -22.75 -18.42
CA PHE A 103 -1.40 -22.65 -19.58
C PHE A 103 -1.20 -21.32 -20.31
N THR A 104 -1.11 -21.40 -21.63
CA THR A 104 -1.08 -20.24 -22.51
C THR A 104 -2.45 -19.57 -22.57
N MET A 105 -2.50 -18.40 -23.17
CA MET A 105 -3.76 -17.72 -23.42
C MET A 105 -4.71 -18.56 -24.29
N ASP A 106 -4.18 -19.23 -25.32
CA ASP A 106 -4.99 -20.05 -26.21
C ASP A 106 -5.55 -21.29 -25.50
N ASP A 107 -4.80 -21.90 -24.61
CA ASP A 107 -5.29 -22.99 -23.77
C ASP A 107 -6.41 -22.52 -22.85
N LEU A 108 -6.24 -21.32 -22.26
CA LEU A 108 -7.22 -20.73 -21.38
C LEU A 108 -8.52 -20.42 -22.12
N ILE A 109 -8.45 -19.83 -23.29
CA ILE A 109 -9.62 -19.51 -24.14
C ILE A 109 -10.33 -20.81 -24.54
N ARG A 110 -9.59 -21.77 -25.09
CA ARG A 110 -10.14 -23.06 -25.52
C ARG A 110 -10.86 -23.79 -24.39
N GLY A 111 -10.24 -23.86 -23.23
CA GLY A 111 -10.83 -24.46 -22.05
C GLY A 111 -12.04 -23.72 -21.53
N ALA A 112 -12.04 -22.40 -21.63
CA ALA A 112 -13.13 -21.54 -21.15
C ALA A 112 -14.43 -21.76 -21.89
N TYR A 113 -14.34 -22.00 -23.18
CA TYR A 113 -15.52 -22.18 -24.05
C TYR A 113 -15.93 -23.65 -24.24
N SER A 114 -15.30 -24.58 -23.55
CA SER A 114 -15.67 -25.99 -23.62
C SER A 114 -17.00 -26.26 -22.91
N GLU A 115 -17.72 -27.29 -23.36
CA GLU A 115 -19.01 -27.72 -22.75
C GLU A 115 -18.84 -28.10 -21.29
N ALA A 116 -17.77 -28.83 -20.97
CA ALA A 116 -17.44 -29.22 -19.60
C ALA A 116 -17.25 -28.02 -18.67
N ASN A 117 -16.59 -26.99 -19.17
CA ASN A 117 -16.40 -25.73 -18.42
C ASN A 117 -17.69 -24.98 -18.22
N ARG A 118 -18.57 -24.94 -19.20
CA ARG A 118 -19.90 -24.30 -19.06
C ARG A 118 -20.72 -24.98 -17.99
N SER A 119 -20.83 -26.27 -18.05
CA SER A 119 -21.57 -27.04 -17.06
C SER A 119 -21.08 -26.79 -15.64
N LEU A 120 -19.77 -26.77 -15.45
CA LEU A 120 -19.18 -26.50 -14.14
C LEU A 120 -19.37 -25.06 -13.66
N ASN A 121 -19.33 -24.12 -14.58
CA ASN A 121 -19.58 -22.72 -14.29
C ASN A 121 -21.01 -22.45 -13.82
N ASP A 122 -21.96 -23.28 -14.20
CA ASP A 122 -23.35 -23.16 -13.78
C ASP A 122 -23.61 -23.66 -12.34
N MET A 123 -22.61 -24.25 -11.71
CA MET A 123 -22.73 -24.68 -10.31
C MET A 123 -22.85 -23.46 -9.38
N PRO A 124 -23.75 -23.52 -8.37
CA PRO A 124 -24.07 -22.38 -7.50
C PRO A 124 -23.00 -22.07 -6.44
N MET A 125 -21.74 -22.28 -6.74
CA MET A 125 -20.63 -22.05 -5.82
C MET A 125 -19.99 -20.69 -6.11
N ALA A 126 -20.55 -19.66 -5.50
CA ALA A 126 -19.99 -18.31 -5.58
C ALA A 126 -18.53 -18.29 -5.12
N GLY A 127 -17.68 -17.56 -5.86
CA GLY A 127 -16.29 -17.39 -5.52
C GLY A 127 -15.34 -18.47 -6.04
N MET A 128 -15.80 -19.41 -6.84
CA MET A 128 -14.92 -20.43 -7.42
C MET A 128 -14.40 -20.02 -8.79
N THR A 129 -13.16 -20.34 -9.00
CA THR A 129 -12.49 -20.12 -10.26
C THR A 129 -12.89 -21.16 -11.29
N ARG A 130 -12.45 -20.98 -12.48
CA ARG A 130 -12.70 -21.86 -13.58
C ARG A 130 -12.12 -23.23 -13.41
N PRO A 131 -12.69 -24.25 -14.11
CA PRO A 131 -12.25 -25.63 -14.00
C PRO A 131 -10.77 -25.84 -14.13
N LYS A 132 -10.13 -25.18 -15.06
CA LYS A 132 -8.68 -25.31 -15.27
C LYS A 132 -7.80 -24.73 -14.15
N PHE A 133 -8.38 -23.94 -13.27
CA PHE A 133 -7.77 -23.45 -12.06
C PHE A 133 -8.29 -24.14 -10.81
N PHE A 134 -9.20 -25.09 -10.97
CA PHE A 134 -9.60 -25.89 -9.85
C PHE A 134 -8.49 -26.80 -9.42
N VAL A 135 -8.28 -26.78 -8.17
CA VAL A 135 -7.55 -27.77 -7.45
C VAL A 135 -8.52 -28.46 -6.53
N LEU A 136 -8.62 -29.79 -6.69
CA LEU A 136 -9.39 -30.61 -5.77
C LEU A 136 -8.39 -31.27 -4.82
N ASP A 137 -8.63 -31.16 -3.53
CA ASP A 137 -7.94 -31.99 -2.57
C ASP A 137 -8.52 -33.42 -2.60
N GLU A 138 -7.87 -34.33 -1.89
CA GLU A 138 -8.31 -35.73 -1.80
C GLU A 138 -9.71 -35.88 -1.20
N ARG A 139 -10.22 -34.87 -0.53
CA ARG A 139 -11.58 -34.80 0.04
C ARG A 139 -12.62 -34.28 -0.96
N GLY A 140 -12.20 -33.95 -2.20
CA GLY A 140 -13.06 -33.37 -3.22
C GLY A 140 -13.43 -31.89 -2.92
N GLY A 141 -12.74 -31.25 -1.99
CA GLY A 141 -12.92 -29.82 -1.70
C GLY A 141 -12.50 -28.98 -2.89
N ARG A 142 -13.26 -27.94 -3.19
CA ARG A 142 -12.96 -27.02 -4.27
C ARG A 142 -12.45 -25.71 -3.69
N TYR A 143 -11.32 -25.25 -4.21
CA TYR A 143 -10.66 -24.05 -3.74
C TYR A 143 -10.87 -22.91 -4.73
N ASN A 144 -10.89 -21.70 -4.21
CA ASN A 144 -10.98 -20.53 -5.03
C ASN A 144 -9.63 -20.25 -5.75
N TYR A 145 -9.61 -19.32 -6.65
CA TYR A 145 -8.46 -18.96 -7.49
C TYR A 145 -7.17 -18.65 -6.70
N ALA A 146 -7.28 -18.12 -5.49
CA ALA A 146 -6.11 -17.80 -4.66
C ALA A 146 -5.31 -19.06 -4.30
N VAL A 147 -5.94 -20.21 -4.37
CA VAL A 147 -5.33 -21.50 -4.09
C VAL A 147 -4.27 -21.91 -5.12
N TRP A 148 -4.31 -21.32 -6.31
CA TRP A 148 -3.31 -21.65 -7.33
C TRP A 148 -1.88 -21.36 -6.86
N SER A 149 -1.65 -20.16 -6.30
CA SER A 149 -0.35 -19.80 -5.72
C SER A 149 -0.02 -20.55 -4.42
N GLU A 150 -1.02 -21.21 -3.85
CA GLU A 150 -0.91 -21.97 -2.61
C GLU A 150 -0.69 -23.46 -2.81
N VAL A 151 -1.02 -23.93 -3.99
CA VAL A 151 -0.88 -25.35 -4.38
C VAL A 151 0.52 -25.66 -4.90
N TYR A 152 1.06 -24.78 -5.69
CA TYR A 152 2.43 -24.90 -6.18
C TYR A 152 3.37 -24.10 -5.30
N PRO A 153 4.58 -24.61 -5.03
CA PRO A 153 5.59 -23.84 -4.34
C PRO A 153 5.77 -22.49 -5.02
N PHE A 154 5.51 -21.47 -4.25
CA PHE A 154 5.61 -20.10 -4.68
C PHE A 154 6.51 -19.37 -3.69
N PRO A 155 7.42 -18.51 -4.14
CA PRO A 155 8.30 -17.81 -3.23
C PRO A 155 7.51 -17.08 -2.14
N CYS A 156 7.91 -17.29 -0.90
CA CYS A 156 7.22 -16.73 0.25
C CYS A 156 8.18 -16.15 1.27
N GLN A 157 7.73 -15.07 1.92
CA GLN A 157 8.48 -14.45 2.99
C GLN A 157 8.44 -15.33 4.24
N LYS A 158 9.59 -15.45 4.90
CA LYS A 158 9.75 -16.18 6.16
C LYS A 158 10.02 -15.25 7.31
N SER A 159 9.60 -15.62 8.49
CA SER A 159 9.97 -14.92 9.72
C SER A 159 11.48 -15.01 9.94
N VAL A 160 12.06 -13.95 10.45
CA VAL A 160 13.47 -13.95 10.90
C VAL A 160 13.60 -14.67 12.24
N GLY A 161 12.60 -14.50 13.10
CA GLY A 161 12.56 -15.03 14.46
C GLY A 161 11.90 -14.05 15.42
N GLN A 162 12.08 -14.32 16.69
CA GLN A 162 11.44 -13.55 17.76
C GLN A 162 12.45 -13.09 18.81
N ILE A 163 12.19 -11.93 19.37
CA ILE A 163 12.82 -11.41 20.58
C ILE A 163 11.77 -11.44 21.68
N ILE A 164 12.03 -12.15 22.74
CA ILE A 164 11.06 -12.35 23.82
C ILE A 164 11.65 -11.82 25.12
N VAL A 165 10.95 -10.88 25.75
CA VAL A 165 11.26 -10.42 27.12
C VAL A 165 10.38 -11.20 28.08
N ARG A 166 10.98 -11.99 28.98
CA ARG A 166 10.28 -12.85 29.93
C ARG A 166 10.50 -12.40 31.36
N ALA A 167 9.39 -12.14 32.05
CA ALA A 167 9.35 -11.79 33.47
C ALA A 167 8.28 -12.65 34.16
N PRO A 168 8.58 -13.90 34.57
CA PRO A 168 7.57 -14.88 35.01
C PRO A 168 6.66 -14.39 36.15
N GLU A 169 7.13 -13.52 37.01
CA GLU A 169 6.33 -13.02 38.15
C GLU A 169 5.23 -12.06 37.73
N LEU A 170 5.24 -11.57 36.45
CA LEU A 170 4.23 -10.70 35.89
C LEU A 170 3.13 -11.47 35.17
N GLU A 171 3.07 -12.81 35.27
CA GLU A 171 1.91 -13.59 34.86
C GLU A 171 0.67 -13.00 35.53
N ASP A 172 -0.46 -12.91 34.96
CA ASP A 172 -1.68 -12.26 35.45
C ASP A 172 -1.60 -10.72 35.65
N ALA A 173 -0.56 -10.08 35.25
CA ALA A 173 -0.56 -8.61 35.20
C ALA A 173 -1.64 -8.11 34.23
N PRO A 174 -2.22 -6.92 34.49
CA PRO A 174 -3.11 -6.27 33.52
C PRO A 174 -2.46 -6.14 32.15
N GLN A 175 -3.27 -6.26 31.09
CA GLN A 175 -2.78 -6.11 29.73
C GLN A 175 -2.23 -4.70 29.54
N PRO A 176 -0.95 -4.55 29.14
CA PRO A 176 -0.35 -3.24 28.98
C PRO A 176 -0.75 -2.55 27.68
N ASP A 177 -0.56 -1.25 27.66
CA ASP A 177 -0.55 -0.46 26.44
C ASP A 177 0.88 -0.27 25.94
N ALA A 178 1.02 -0.26 24.61
CA ALA A 178 2.20 0.21 23.91
C ALA A 178 2.02 1.68 23.55
N VAL A 179 2.94 2.51 23.99
CA VAL A 179 2.95 3.95 23.68
C VAL A 179 4.08 4.24 22.71
N GLN A 180 3.74 4.58 21.46
CA GLN A 180 4.69 4.87 20.41
C GLN A 180 4.85 6.39 20.22
N GLN A 181 6.07 6.90 20.36
CA GLN A 181 6.37 8.32 20.16
C GLN A 181 6.48 8.65 18.66
N MET A 182 5.75 9.64 18.21
CA MET A 182 5.73 10.00 16.78
C MET A 182 6.98 10.77 16.32
N LYS A 183 7.76 11.30 17.26
CA LYS A 183 8.99 12.02 16.92
C LYS A 183 10.15 11.10 16.50
N ASN A 184 10.17 9.85 16.94
CA ASN A 184 11.31 8.95 16.73
C ASN A 184 10.94 7.45 16.63
N GLY A 185 9.65 7.11 16.72
CA GLY A 185 9.17 5.73 16.64
C GLY A 185 9.48 4.86 17.87
N VAL A 186 10.03 5.44 18.94
CA VAL A 186 10.27 4.69 20.21
C VAL A 186 8.92 4.20 20.74
N THR A 187 8.83 2.90 20.98
CA THR A 187 7.65 2.25 21.55
C THR A 187 7.94 1.73 22.93
N SER A 188 7.19 2.19 23.92
CA SER A 188 7.37 1.84 25.32
C SER A 188 6.17 1.08 25.86
N ILE A 189 6.44 0.04 26.68
CA ILE A 189 5.44 -0.79 27.33
C ILE A 189 5.80 -0.83 28.81
N THR A 190 4.81 -0.59 29.67
CA THR A 190 4.94 -0.71 31.11
C THR A 190 3.99 -1.76 31.63
N VAL A 191 4.52 -2.76 32.32
CA VAL A 191 3.74 -3.81 33.01
C VAL A 191 3.87 -3.61 34.51
N ASN A 192 2.75 -3.53 35.21
CA ASN A 192 2.70 -3.35 36.66
C ASN A 192 1.89 -4.48 37.31
N LYS A 193 2.39 -5.04 38.43
CA LYS A 193 1.70 -6.02 39.28
C LYS A 193 2.05 -5.80 40.73
N GLY A 194 1.23 -5.04 41.45
CA GLY A 194 1.54 -4.62 42.83
C GLY A 194 2.78 -3.70 42.85
N ASP A 195 3.79 -4.09 43.63
CA ASP A 195 5.08 -3.42 43.72
C ASP A 195 6.08 -3.80 42.60
N LYS A 196 5.70 -4.76 41.73
CA LYS A 196 6.52 -5.27 40.66
C LYS A 196 6.28 -4.46 39.40
N LYS A 197 7.37 -4.04 38.76
CA LYS A 197 7.32 -3.21 37.56
C LYS A 197 8.34 -3.66 36.53
N LEU A 198 7.90 -3.67 35.26
CA LEU A 198 8.76 -3.87 34.11
C LEU A 198 8.47 -2.77 33.10
N ASN A 199 9.51 -2.04 32.66
CA ASN A 199 9.43 -1.14 31.51
C ASN A 199 10.31 -1.68 30.39
N VAL A 200 9.75 -1.75 29.20
CA VAL A 200 10.45 -2.17 27.98
C VAL A 200 10.23 -1.12 26.92
N SER A 201 11.30 -0.58 26.38
CA SER A 201 11.25 0.36 25.27
C SER A 201 12.00 -0.22 24.08
N TYR A 202 11.43 -0.06 22.91
CA TYR A 202 11.96 -0.56 21.63
C TYR A 202 12.21 0.60 20.68
N VAL A 203 13.32 0.54 19.95
CA VAL A 203 13.59 1.40 18.81
C VAL A 203 14.28 0.60 17.70
N MET A 204 13.81 0.77 16.48
CA MET A 204 14.47 0.25 15.28
C MET A 204 15.15 1.41 14.55
N GLY A 205 16.46 1.33 14.40
CA GLY A 205 17.26 2.40 13.81
C GLY A 205 17.01 2.56 12.31
N MET A 206 16.39 3.64 11.89
CA MET A 206 16.07 3.95 10.49
C MET A 206 17.33 3.99 9.62
N LYS A 207 18.44 4.42 10.17
CA LYS A 207 19.71 4.59 9.45
C LYS A 207 20.60 3.35 9.52
N ARG A 208 20.52 2.57 10.59
CA ARG A 208 21.48 1.49 10.91
C ARG A 208 20.89 0.09 10.80
N ASN A 209 19.58 -0.03 10.70
CA ASN A 209 18.86 -1.31 10.69
C ASN A 209 19.21 -2.23 11.88
N VAL A 210 19.36 -1.62 13.05
CA VAL A 210 19.56 -2.33 14.34
C VAL A 210 18.35 -2.09 15.21
N THR A 211 17.88 -3.13 15.89
CA THR A 211 16.87 -3.01 16.95
C THR A 211 17.55 -2.86 18.29
N ALA A 212 17.18 -1.83 19.03
CA ALA A 212 17.61 -1.67 20.43
C ALA A 212 16.41 -1.78 21.36
N VAL A 213 16.62 -2.50 22.47
CA VAL A 213 15.65 -2.67 23.56
C VAL A 213 16.28 -2.10 24.83
N ASP A 214 15.57 -1.18 25.47
CA ASP A 214 15.93 -0.66 26.80
C ASP A 214 14.96 -1.22 27.83
N LEU A 215 15.50 -1.82 28.86
CA LEU A 215 14.77 -2.54 29.90
C LEU A 215 15.10 -1.98 31.29
N SER A 216 14.06 -1.71 32.08
CA SER A 216 14.20 -1.48 33.50
C SER A 216 13.13 -2.23 34.27
N TYR A 217 13.51 -2.75 35.45
CA TYR A 217 12.62 -3.56 36.29
C TYR A 217 12.90 -3.34 37.77
N GLU A 218 11.85 -3.48 38.57
CA GLU A 218 11.83 -3.27 40.01
C GLU A 218 10.94 -4.29 40.70
N GLY A 219 11.30 -4.67 41.94
CA GLY A 219 10.48 -5.52 42.79
C GLY A 219 10.40 -7.00 42.37
N LEU A 220 11.18 -7.44 41.40
CA LEU A 220 11.16 -8.81 40.92
C LEU A 220 12.14 -9.67 41.74
N THR A 221 11.70 -10.85 42.13
CA THR A 221 12.49 -11.83 42.86
C THR A 221 13.05 -12.94 41.97
N MET A 222 12.41 -13.15 40.82
CA MET A 222 12.85 -14.08 39.78
C MET A 222 13.62 -13.36 38.68
N PRO A 223 14.58 -14.03 38.06
CA PRO A 223 15.33 -13.47 36.92
C PRO A 223 14.43 -13.15 35.73
N ILE A 224 14.74 -12.05 35.08
CA ILE A 224 14.22 -11.73 33.76
C ILE A 224 15.16 -12.31 32.69
N SER A 225 14.65 -12.59 31.52
CA SER A 225 15.49 -12.97 30.39
C SER A 225 15.05 -12.31 29.08
N PHE A 226 16.05 -11.97 28.26
CA PHE A 226 15.88 -11.84 26.84
C PHE A 226 16.05 -13.20 26.17
N ARG A 227 15.22 -13.52 25.24
CA ARG A 227 15.33 -14.75 24.46
C ARG A 227 15.29 -14.41 22.96
N LEU A 228 16.32 -14.82 22.22
CA LEU A 228 16.23 -14.95 20.78
C LEU A 228 15.71 -16.34 20.46
N PHE A 229 14.72 -16.43 19.60
CA PHE A 229 14.07 -17.68 19.22
C PHE A 229 13.89 -17.79 17.71
N ARG A 230 14.11 -18.99 17.18
CA ARG A 230 13.82 -19.34 15.79
C ARG A 230 13.35 -20.78 15.72
N ASN A 231 12.18 -21.01 15.13
CA ASN A 231 11.71 -22.35 14.79
C ASN A 231 12.30 -22.82 13.45
N GLN A 232 12.30 -24.11 13.23
CA GLN A 232 12.56 -24.70 11.92
C GLN A 232 11.39 -24.41 11.01
N ASP A 233 11.68 -23.84 9.85
CA ASP A 233 10.66 -23.66 8.83
C ASP A 233 10.39 -24.95 8.06
N GLN A 234 9.24 -24.97 7.46
CA GLN A 234 8.82 -26.02 6.56
C GLN A 234 8.46 -25.42 5.20
N GLY A 235 8.41 -26.25 4.19
CA GLY A 235 7.93 -25.84 2.88
C GLY A 235 6.43 -25.49 2.90
N HIS A 236 5.71 -26.04 2.00
CA HIS A 236 4.27 -25.77 1.83
C HIS A 236 3.43 -26.37 2.97
N ARG A 237 2.98 -25.56 3.93
CA ARG A 237 2.24 -26.04 5.10
C ARG A 237 0.75 -26.23 4.89
N ARG A 238 0.17 -25.54 3.94
CA ARG A 238 -1.29 -25.47 3.76
C ARG A 238 -1.91 -26.81 3.36
N TYR A 239 -1.13 -27.67 2.71
CA TYR A 239 -1.56 -28.99 2.27
C TYR A 239 -0.80 -30.11 2.96
N MET A 240 -0.21 -29.87 4.12
CA MET A 240 0.44 -30.88 4.90
C MET A 240 -0.58 -31.75 5.66
N ASN A 241 -0.31 -33.04 5.68
CA ASN A 241 -0.95 -33.97 6.57
C ASN A 241 -0.32 -33.87 7.98
N ALA A 242 -1.00 -34.43 8.95
CA ALA A 242 -0.51 -34.41 10.34
C ALA A 242 0.84 -35.12 10.54
N ASP A 243 1.22 -36.01 9.64
CA ASP A 243 2.51 -36.73 9.63
C ASP A 243 3.64 -35.95 8.93
N GLY A 244 3.34 -34.76 8.41
CA GLY A 244 4.33 -33.92 7.70
C GLY A 244 4.41 -34.20 6.21
N THR A 245 3.63 -35.11 5.67
CA THR A 245 3.52 -35.32 4.22
C THR A 245 2.56 -34.32 3.58
N TYR A 246 2.69 -34.12 2.27
CA TYR A 246 1.80 -33.21 1.55
C TYR A 246 0.59 -33.94 0.97
N LYS A 247 -0.55 -33.27 0.92
CA LYS A 247 -1.74 -33.72 0.23
C LYS A 247 -1.50 -33.70 -1.28
N LYS A 248 -2.13 -34.63 -1.99
CA LYS A 248 -2.10 -34.64 -3.45
C LYS A 248 -2.98 -33.55 -4.01
N VAL A 249 -2.50 -32.91 -5.04
CA VAL A 249 -3.23 -31.90 -5.79
C VAL A 249 -3.42 -32.34 -7.22
N VAL A 250 -4.64 -32.25 -7.71
CA VAL A 250 -5.02 -32.67 -9.07
C VAL A 250 -5.37 -31.45 -9.90
N GLN A 251 -4.75 -31.32 -11.02
CA GLN A 251 -5.08 -30.32 -12.03
C GLN A 251 -5.83 -31.00 -13.18
N TYR A 252 -6.90 -30.39 -13.65
CA TYR A 252 -7.71 -30.89 -14.72
C TYR A 252 -7.40 -30.23 -16.06
N GLU A 253 -7.65 -30.96 -17.14
CA GLU A 253 -7.47 -30.42 -18.48
C GLU A 253 -8.38 -29.21 -18.70
N PRO A 254 -7.89 -28.10 -19.25
CA PRO A 254 -8.70 -26.91 -19.51
C PRO A 254 -9.94 -27.13 -20.38
N ALA A 255 -9.84 -28.08 -21.32
CA ALA A 255 -10.92 -28.40 -22.24
C ALA A 255 -11.92 -29.44 -21.66
N ASP A 256 -11.51 -30.27 -20.72
CA ASP A 256 -12.35 -31.29 -20.11
C ASP A 256 -12.04 -31.44 -18.61
N ILE A 257 -12.92 -30.90 -17.77
CA ILE A 257 -12.75 -30.97 -16.32
C ILE A 257 -12.78 -32.39 -15.76
N ASN A 258 -13.39 -33.34 -16.46
CA ASN A 258 -13.44 -34.72 -16.02
C ASN A 258 -12.15 -35.49 -16.31
N LYS A 259 -11.25 -34.89 -17.06
CA LYS A 259 -9.97 -35.47 -17.41
C LYS A 259 -8.83 -34.83 -16.63
N PRO A 260 -8.28 -35.51 -15.63
CA PRO A 260 -7.13 -35.01 -14.91
C PRO A 260 -5.92 -34.96 -15.84
N VAL A 261 -5.26 -33.82 -15.94
CA VAL A 261 -4.07 -33.62 -16.78
C VAL A 261 -2.82 -33.93 -16.00
N GLU A 262 -2.81 -33.56 -14.73
CA GLU A 262 -1.60 -33.57 -13.96
C GLU A 262 -1.83 -33.87 -12.48
N TYR A 263 -0.89 -34.67 -11.98
CA TYR A 263 -0.70 -34.89 -10.56
C TYR A 263 0.62 -34.27 -10.15
N TYR A 264 0.58 -33.27 -9.28
CA TYR A 264 1.78 -32.83 -8.60
C TYR A 264 1.85 -33.48 -7.22
N ASP A 265 2.81 -34.38 -7.05
CA ASP A 265 3.06 -35.01 -5.75
C ASP A 265 4.14 -34.21 -5.02
N PHE A 266 3.72 -33.34 -4.13
CA PHE A 266 4.61 -32.55 -3.29
C PHE A 266 5.55 -33.43 -2.44
N ASN A 267 5.20 -34.68 -2.17
CA ASN A 267 6.06 -35.58 -1.41
C ASN A 267 7.21 -36.13 -2.25
N ALA A 268 7.06 -36.13 -3.55
CA ALA A 268 8.10 -36.64 -4.48
C ALA A 268 9.21 -35.62 -4.71
N ASP A 269 8.91 -34.33 -4.63
CA ASP A 269 9.84 -33.23 -4.92
C ASP A 269 10.43 -32.65 -3.63
N LYS A 270 11.45 -33.32 -3.12
CA LYS A 270 12.14 -32.91 -1.89
C LYS A 270 12.94 -31.60 -2.04
N ASP A 271 13.36 -31.28 -3.24
CA ASP A 271 14.15 -30.07 -3.51
C ASP A 271 13.28 -28.81 -3.40
N ILE A 272 12.00 -28.92 -3.78
CA ILE A 272 11.06 -27.81 -3.71
C ILE A 272 10.34 -27.76 -2.35
N ASN A 273 9.92 -28.91 -1.82
CA ASN A 273 9.09 -28.98 -0.61
C ASN A 273 9.82 -29.49 0.63
N GLY A 274 11.12 -29.75 0.52
CA GLY A 274 11.91 -30.25 1.62
C GLY A 274 11.88 -29.30 2.83
N LEU A 275 12.03 -29.89 4.01
CA LEU A 275 12.20 -29.13 5.24
C LEU A 275 13.43 -28.24 5.13
N PHE A 276 13.37 -27.09 5.79
CA PHE A 276 14.57 -26.31 6.01
C PHE A 276 15.51 -27.08 6.93
N GLU A 277 16.81 -26.87 6.76
CA GLU A 277 17.76 -27.31 7.77
C GLU A 277 17.36 -26.75 9.15
N PRO A 278 17.54 -27.50 10.22
CA PRO A 278 17.30 -26.97 11.56
C PRO A 278 18.08 -25.68 11.77
N PRO A 279 17.47 -24.64 12.34
CA PRO A 279 18.21 -23.45 12.71
C PRO A 279 19.30 -23.79 13.72
N THR A 280 20.38 -23.04 13.68
CA THR A 280 21.49 -23.20 14.62
C THR A 280 21.60 -21.98 15.54
N THR A 281 22.31 -22.14 16.65
CA THR A 281 22.53 -21.10 17.60
C THR A 281 23.93 -21.17 18.18
N GLY A 282 24.46 -20.07 18.72
CA GLY A 282 25.76 -20.03 19.33
C GLY A 282 25.99 -18.80 20.20
N ILE A 283 27.09 -18.87 20.91
CA ILE A 283 27.57 -17.82 21.81
C ILE A 283 29.07 -17.63 21.57
N ASP A 284 29.50 -16.38 21.42
CA ASP A 284 30.89 -15.98 21.29
C ASP A 284 31.13 -14.74 22.15
N GLY A 285 31.70 -14.95 23.34
CA GLY A 285 31.84 -13.92 24.35
C GLY A 285 30.49 -13.33 24.76
N ARG A 286 30.26 -12.08 24.43
CA ARG A 286 29.00 -11.37 24.72
C ARG A 286 27.99 -11.38 23.56
N PHE A 287 28.39 -11.93 22.42
CA PHE A 287 27.50 -12.07 21.24
C PHE A 287 26.79 -13.42 21.32
N PHE A 288 25.53 -13.44 20.92
CA PHE A 288 24.73 -14.64 20.82
C PHE A 288 23.78 -14.52 19.65
N TRP A 289 23.48 -15.65 19.00
CA TRP A 289 22.72 -15.60 17.77
C TRP A 289 21.83 -16.81 17.54
N VAL A 290 20.88 -16.63 16.67
CA VAL A 290 20.20 -17.69 15.91
C VAL A 290 20.51 -17.49 14.42
N HIS A 291 20.71 -18.60 13.73
CA HIS A 291 21.15 -18.61 12.34
C HIS A 291 20.34 -19.64 11.57
N GLN A 292 19.91 -19.27 10.35
CA GLN A 292 19.14 -20.15 9.47
C GLN A 292 19.82 -20.24 8.11
N VAL A 293 19.93 -21.48 7.62
CA VAL A 293 20.26 -21.77 6.23
C VAL A 293 19.00 -22.26 5.51
N PHE A 294 18.71 -21.67 4.39
CA PHE A 294 17.58 -22.03 3.56
C PHE A 294 17.96 -23.17 2.61
N PRO A 295 17.01 -23.93 2.11
CA PRO A 295 17.26 -24.91 1.07
C PRO A 295 17.97 -24.30 -0.14
N LYS A 296 18.74 -25.15 -0.83
CA LYS A 296 19.42 -24.74 -2.07
C LYS A 296 18.42 -24.36 -3.13
N GLU A 297 18.74 -23.31 -3.87
CA GLU A 297 17.93 -22.80 -4.96
C GLU A 297 18.80 -22.22 -6.07
N LYS A 298 18.22 -21.95 -7.23
CA LYS A 298 18.95 -21.43 -8.40
C LYS A 298 19.76 -20.17 -8.10
N SER A 299 19.18 -19.23 -7.35
CA SER A 299 19.83 -17.98 -6.99
C SER A 299 20.85 -18.10 -5.87
N PHE A 300 20.72 -19.13 -5.04
CA PHE A 300 21.61 -19.44 -3.93
C PHE A 300 21.92 -20.94 -3.90
N PRO A 301 22.87 -21.42 -4.71
CA PRO A 301 23.18 -22.84 -4.82
C PRO A 301 23.65 -23.49 -3.54
N GLU A 302 24.21 -22.71 -2.61
CA GLU A 302 24.62 -23.16 -1.27
C GLU A 302 23.61 -22.82 -0.18
N GLY A 303 22.40 -22.39 -0.57
CA GLY A 303 21.34 -21.93 0.30
C GLY A 303 21.53 -20.48 0.76
N PHE A 304 20.45 -19.73 0.71
CA PHE A 304 20.38 -18.40 1.31
C PHE A 304 20.54 -18.54 2.84
N ARG A 305 21.14 -17.58 3.48
CA ARG A 305 21.36 -17.62 4.93
C ARG A 305 21.35 -16.24 5.57
N TYR A 306 20.99 -16.21 6.83
CA TYR A 306 21.03 -14.99 7.64
C TYR A 306 21.34 -15.31 9.10
N VAL A 307 21.76 -14.29 9.82
CA VAL A 307 21.94 -14.30 11.27
C VAL A 307 21.05 -13.23 11.91
N MET A 308 20.40 -13.58 13.02
CA MET A 308 19.86 -12.64 13.98
C MET A 308 20.76 -12.72 15.22
N MET A 309 21.56 -11.70 15.43
CA MET A 309 22.58 -11.64 16.49
C MET A 309 22.19 -10.62 17.54
N GLY A 310 22.36 -10.97 18.80
CA GLY A 310 22.11 -10.12 19.94
C GLY A 310 23.34 -9.89 20.81
N MET A 311 23.31 -8.80 21.56
CA MET A 311 24.32 -8.45 22.55
C MET A 311 23.67 -7.68 23.69
N VAL A 312 23.89 -8.13 24.95
CA VAL A 312 23.42 -7.41 26.14
C VAL A 312 24.50 -6.43 26.63
N SER A 313 24.05 -5.26 27.02
CA SER A 313 24.88 -4.19 27.61
C SER A 313 24.23 -3.64 28.89
N GLY A 314 25.00 -3.10 29.77
CA GLY A 314 24.54 -2.49 31.02
C GLY A 314 24.20 -3.49 32.15
N ALA A 315 24.30 -4.80 31.89
CA ALA A 315 24.15 -5.85 32.89
C ALA A 315 24.99 -7.07 32.53
N ASN A 316 25.38 -7.84 33.53
CA ASN A 316 25.97 -9.16 33.31
C ASN A 316 24.87 -10.17 33.07
N ALA A 317 24.73 -10.66 31.85
CA ALA A 317 23.77 -11.67 31.48
C ALA A 317 24.40 -13.05 31.42
N GLU A 318 23.74 -14.04 32.02
CA GLU A 318 24.10 -15.45 31.86
C GLU A 318 23.50 -15.94 30.51
N LEU A 319 24.38 -16.33 29.57
CA LEU A 319 23.98 -16.76 28.24
C LEU A 319 23.85 -18.29 28.17
N THR A 320 22.74 -18.77 27.65
CA THR A 320 22.51 -20.22 27.48
C THR A 320 21.86 -20.48 26.10
N ALA A 321 22.55 -21.24 25.28
CA ALA A 321 22.05 -21.72 24.02
C ALA A 321 21.33 -23.06 24.18
N MET A 322 20.20 -23.26 23.49
CA MET A 322 19.43 -24.50 23.61
C MET A 322 18.74 -24.87 22.28
N GLY A 323 18.73 -26.17 22.01
CA GLY A 323 17.84 -26.77 21.04
C GLY A 323 16.48 -27.09 21.68
N LEU A 324 15.43 -26.96 20.91
CA LEU A 324 14.06 -27.18 21.37
C LEU A 324 13.40 -28.27 20.51
N ALA A 325 13.05 -29.38 21.13
CA ALA A 325 12.34 -30.45 20.43
C ALA A 325 10.93 -30.04 19.98
N LYS A 326 10.33 -29.11 20.72
CA LYS A 326 9.08 -28.44 20.36
C LYS A 326 9.30 -26.94 20.52
N GLY A 327 8.74 -26.17 19.60
CA GLY A 327 8.83 -24.71 19.67
C GLY A 327 8.38 -24.19 21.03
N LEU A 328 9.07 -23.14 21.49
CA LEU A 328 8.58 -22.35 22.63
C LEU A 328 7.46 -21.40 22.22
N GLY A 329 6.84 -21.67 21.07
CA GLY A 329 5.78 -20.84 20.58
C GLY A 329 4.73 -20.69 21.68
N THR A 330 4.35 -19.47 21.99
CA THR A 330 3.09 -19.16 22.62
C THR A 330 2.04 -20.02 21.93
N LYS A 331 1.29 -20.77 22.71
CA LYS A 331 0.21 -21.59 22.13
C LYS A 331 -0.64 -20.68 21.24
N PRO A 332 -0.80 -20.98 19.96
CA PRO A 332 -1.65 -20.17 19.12
C PRO A 332 -3.04 -20.13 19.75
N PHE A 333 -3.57 -18.94 19.94
CA PHE A 333 -4.94 -18.81 20.34
C PHE A 333 -5.80 -19.17 19.12
N ILE A 334 -6.38 -20.35 19.12
CA ILE A 334 -7.39 -20.76 18.16
C ILE A 334 -8.73 -20.56 18.86
N GLY A 335 -9.41 -19.49 18.54
CA GLY A 335 -10.75 -19.18 19.01
C GLY A 335 -11.75 -19.28 17.87
N ARG A 336 -13.01 -19.15 18.22
CA ARG A 336 -14.09 -18.93 17.25
C ARG A 336 -14.68 -17.55 17.48
N ASP A 337 -14.98 -16.83 16.40
CA ASP A 337 -15.71 -15.57 16.48
C ASP A 337 -17.20 -15.80 16.80
N ASN A 338 -17.96 -14.72 16.92
CA ASN A 338 -19.41 -14.76 17.20
C ASN A 338 -20.23 -15.45 16.10
N GLN A 339 -19.64 -15.74 14.96
CA GLN A 339 -20.26 -16.43 13.82
C GLN A 339 -19.81 -17.89 13.72
N GLY A 340 -18.93 -18.32 14.63
CA GLY A 340 -18.42 -19.69 14.70
C GLY A 340 -17.18 -19.95 13.80
N TYR A 341 -16.61 -18.93 13.19
CA TYR A 341 -15.40 -19.06 12.39
C TYR A 341 -14.16 -19.18 13.26
N LEU A 342 -13.23 -20.03 12.85
CA LEU A 342 -11.96 -20.18 13.52
C LEU A 342 -11.11 -18.90 13.41
N LEU A 343 -10.72 -18.37 14.56
CA LEU A 343 -9.77 -17.29 14.66
C LEU A 343 -8.35 -17.88 14.75
N VAL A 344 -7.69 -18.01 13.61
CA VAL A 344 -6.30 -18.42 13.58
C VAL A 344 -5.45 -17.17 13.61
N PRO A 345 -4.56 -17.02 14.60
CA PRO A 345 -3.72 -15.85 14.70
C PRO A 345 -2.93 -15.63 13.43
N GLY A 346 -3.05 -14.43 12.87
CA GLY A 346 -2.33 -14.04 11.68
C GLY A 346 -2.91 -14.45 10.36
N ILE A 347 -3.99 -15.15 10.35
CA ILE A 347 -4.69 -15.52 9.13
C ILE A 347 -6.01 -14.77 9.09
N ARG A 348 -6.23 -14.03 8.02
CA ARG A 348 -7.52 -13.37 7.77
C ARG A 348 -8.61 -14.43 7.81
N THR A 349 -9.70 -14.14 8.48
CA THR A 349 -10.85 -15.05 8.56
C THR A 349 -11.27 -15.47 7.15
N MET A 350 -11.04 -16.71 6.79
CA MET A 350 -11.54 -17.23 5.53
C MET A 350 -13.02 -17.59 5.67
N THR A 351 -13.76 -17.35 4.63
CA THR A 351 -15.21 -17.58 4.61
C THR A 351 -15.60 -19.05 4.52
N HIS A 352 -14.62 -19.96 4.27
CA HIS A 352 -14.88 -21.38 4.11
C HIS A 352 -14.38 -22.18 5.31
N PRO A 353 -15.24 -22.92 6.05
CA PRO A 353 -14.84 -23.63 7.26
C PRO A 353 -13.69 -24.62 7.07
N GLU A 354 -13.68 -25.35 5.96
CA GLU A 354 -12.63 -26.35 5.67
C GLU A 354 -11.25 -25.70 5.49
N MET A 355 -11.21 -24.55 4.84
CA MET A 355 -9.97 -23.80 4.69
C MET A 355 -9.46 -23.27 6.03
N GLN A 356 -10.37 -22.86 6.91
CA GLN A 356 -10.02 -22.43 8.27
C GLN A 356 -9.42 -23.56 9.09
N GLU A 357 -9.94 -24.77 8.97
CA GLU A 357 -9.40 -25.95 9.66
C GLU A 357 -8.00 -26.31 9.14
N ILE A 358 -7.79 -26.31 7.83
CA ILE A 358 -6.47 -26.54 7.23
C ILE A 358 -5.45 -25.50 7.72
N GLN A 359 -5.83 -24.24 7.80
CA GLN A 359 -4.97 -23.18 8.31
C GLN A 359 -4.69 -23.36 9.81
N ALA A 360 -5.69 -23.72 10.59
CA ALA A 360 -5.53 -23.99 12.00
C ALA A 360 -4.58 -25.17 12.26
N GLU A 361 -4.69 -26.23 11.49
CA GLU A 361 -3.78 -27.38 11.54
C GLU A 361 -2.36 -26.96 11.19
N SER A 362 -2.16 -26.21 10.12
CA SER A 362 -0.86 -25.70 9.70
C SER A 362 -0.21 -24.82 10.76
N TYR A 363 -0.99 -23.94 11.38
CA TYR A 363 -0.52 -23.07 12.44
C TYR A 363 -0.12 -23.84 13.70
N SER A 364 -0.92 -24.80 14.11
CA SER A 364 -0.60 -25.69 15.23
C SER A 364 0.68 -26.47 15.01
N TYR A 365 0.93 -26.88 13.78
CA TYR A 365 2.17 -27.55 13.41
C TYR A 365 3.39 -26.64 13.63
N VAL A 366 3.35 -25.40 13.17
CA VAL A 366 4.44 -24.42 13.36
C VAL A 366 4.74 -24.19 14.82
N ALA A 367 3.72 -24.01 15.64
CA ALA A 367 3.88 -23.80 17.06
C ALA A 367 4.60 -24.97 17.79
N ASN A 368 4.55 -26.16 17.19
CA ASN A 368 5.18 -27.37 17.69
C ASN A 368 6.48 -27.74 16.96
N ALA A 369 6.88 -27.00 15.93
CA ALA A 369 8.11 -27.27 15.18
C ALA A 369 9.34 -27.19 16.09
N PRO A 370 10.38 -28.00 15.86
CA PRO A 370 11.66 -27.85 16.53
C PRO A 370 12.25 -26.47 16.31
N GLY A 371 13.05 -26.01 17.22
CA GLY A 371 13.69 -24.71 17.09
C GLY A 371 14.94 -24.57 17.93
N VAL A 372 15.48 -23.38 17.94
CA VAL A 372 16.60 -22.99 18.78
C VAL A 372 16.31 -21.69 19.51
N ALA A 373 16.93 -21.54 20.67
CA ALA A 373 16.88 -20.30 21.41
C ALA A 373 18.20 -20.00 22.09
N VAL A 374 18.47 -18.71 22.31
CA VAL A 374 19.45 -18.26 23.28
C VAL A 374 18.75 -17.43 24.34
N ASN A 375 18.91 -17.80 25.59
CA ASN A 375 18.47 -16.99 26.71
C ASN A 375 19.65 -16.16 27.23
N ALA A 376 19.42 -14.88 27.41
CA ALA A 376 20.28 -13.98 28.20
C ALA A 376 19.53 -13.66 29.49
N LYS A 377 19.89 -14.37 30.55
CA LYS A 377 19.25 -14.26 31.86
C LYS A 377 19.89 -13.12 32.64
N LEU A 378 19.07 -12.21 33.12
CA LEU A 378 19.48 -11.05 33.89
C LEU A 378 19.33 -11.31 35.39
N PRO A 379 20.11 -10.63 36.26
CA PRO A 379 19.94 -10.71 37.70
C PRO A 379 18.50 -10.40 38.12
N ALA A 380 18.08 -11.02 39.25
CA ALA A 380 16.82 -10.69 39.90
C ALA A 380 16.90 -9.33 40.64
N SER A 381 15.76 -8.90 41.17
CA SER A 381 15.52 -7.70 41.97
C SER A 381 15.32 -6.41 41.20
N THR A 382 16.19 -5.47 41.20
CA THR A 382 16.09 -4.19 40.51
C THR A 382 17.26 -4.03 39.57
N GLY A 383 16.96 -3.62 38.29
CA GLY A 383 18.05 -3.50 37.36
C GLY A 383 17.66 -2.79 36.05
N LYS A 384 18.66 -2.58 35.23
CA LYS A 384 18.57 -2.04 33.88
C LYS A 384 19.45 -2.86 32.96
N ALA A 385 19.01 -3.07 31.77
CA ALA A 385 19.78 -3.70 30.69
C ALA A 385 19.37 -3.17 29.34
N LYS A 386 20.28 -3.20 28.40
CA LYS A 386 20.00 -2.91 26.99
C LYS A 386 20.31 -4.15 26.15
N LEU A 387 19.50 -4.43 25.17
CA LEU A 387 19.74 -5.47 24.19
C LEU A 387 19.79 -4.81 22.80
N TYR A 388 20.85 -5.08 22.07
CA TYR A 388 21.01 -4.68 20.67
C TYR A 388 20.92 -5.92 19.80
N ILE A 389 20.18 -5.81 18.70
CA ILE A 389 19.95 -6.90 17.76
C ILE A 389 20.25 -6.41 16.34
N ALA A 390 21.07 -7.16 15.62
CA ALA A 390 21.32 -6.97 14.19
C ALA A 390 20.84 -8.19 13.41
N ILE A 391 20.22 -7.93 12.25
CA ILE A 391 19.82 -8.99 11.31
C ILE A 391 20.58 -8.71 10.01
N VAL A 392 21.47 -9.63 9.66
CA VAL A 392 22.30 -9.51 8.45
C VAL A 392 22.16 -10.76 7.60
N THR A 393 22.00 -10.57 6.31
CA THR A 393 21.76 -11.65 5.34
C THR A 393 22.93 -11.82 4.38
N LEU A 394 23.02 -13.01 3.78
CA LEU A 394 23.99 -13.30 2.73
C LEU A 394 23.86 -12.36 1.52
N ASN A 395 22.66 -11.81 1.29
CA ASN A 395 22.42 -10.87 0.20
C ASN A 395 23.06 -9.50 0.45
N GLU A 396 23.22 -9.12 1.72
CA GLU A 396 23.87 -7.85 2.10
C GLU A 396 25.40 -7.98 2.06
N THR A 397 25.92 -9.08 2.57
CA THR A 397 27.36 -9.37 2.56
C THR A 397 27.62 -10.85 2.80
N PRO A 398 28.66 -11.44 2.15
CA PRO A 398 29.09 -12.81 2.47
C PRO A 398 29.63 -12.96 3.91
N ASN A 399 30.13 -11.88 4.50
CA ASN A 399 30.67 -11.85 5.86
C ASN A 399 29.62 -11.44 6.90
N TYR A 400 28.36 -11.88 6.73
CA TYR A 400 27.20 -11.44 7.51
C TYR A 400 27.37 -11.62 9.04
N MET A 401 28.12 -12.63 9.51
CA MET A 401 28.40 -12.84 10.93
C MET A 401 29.26 -11.72 11.54
N GLU A 402 30.34 -11.35 10.86
CA GLU A 402 31.25 -10.30 11.32
C GLU A 402 30.61 -8.89 11.16
N GLU A 403 29.83 -8.70 10.09
CA GLU A 403 29.09 -7.45 9.94
C GLU A 403 28.05 -7.27 11.05
N ALA A 404 27.36 -8.34 11.45
CA ALA A 404 26.43 -8.28 12.60
C ALA A 404 27.13 -7.87 13.88
N LYS A 405 28.32 -8.45 14.20
CA LYS A 405 29.10 -8.05 15.37
C LYS A 405 29.49 -6.57 15.31
N LYS A 406 29.99 -6.12 14.16
CA LYS A 406 30.36 -4.72 13.94
C LYS A 406 29.19 -3.77 14.17
N MET A 407 28.02 -4.08 13.60
CA MET A 407 26.81 -3.28 13.76
C MET A 407 26.38 -3.20 15.25
N LEU A 408 26.48 -4.29 15.99
CA LEU A 408 26.16 -4.32 17.42
C LEU A 408 27.11 -3.46 18.25
N LEU A 409 28.42 -3.50 17.99
CA LEU A 409 29.41 -2.67 18.67
C LEU A 409 29.20 -1.18 18.38
N GLU A 410 28.88 -0.83 17.16
CA GLU A 410 28.52 0.54 16.78
C GLU A 410 27.24 1.01 17.47
N ALA A 411 26.23 0.13 17.54
CA ALA A 411 24.97 0.41 18.22
C ALA A 411 25.16 0.60 19.74
N GLU A 412 25.99 -0.23 20.37
CA GLU A 412 26.31 -0.09 21.78
C GLU A 412 27.03 1.23 22.09
N LYS A 413 28.00 1.61 21.24
CA LYS A 413 28.71 2.88 21.37
C LYS A 413 27.79 4.07 21.29
N LEU A 414 26.76 3.99 20.42
CA LEU A 414 25.75 5.03 20.26
C LEU A 414 24.74 5.03 21.41
N GLY A 415 24.42 3.86 21.93
CA GLY A 415 23.40 3.66 22.94
C GLY A 415 21.95 3.73 22.40
N PHE A 416 20.99 3.33 23.22
CA PHE A 416 19.56 3.40 22.89
C PHE A 416 19.14 4.83 22.57
N GLU A 417 19.52 5.78 23.41
CA GLU A 417 19.20 7.19 23.29
C GLU A 417 19.79 7.81 22.01
N GLY A 418 21.01 7.39 21.65
CA GLY A 418 21.65 7.84 20.42
C GLY A 418 20.94 7.32 19.16
N ILE A 419 20.51 6.05 19.16
CA ILE A 419 19.70 5.48 18.05
C ILE A 419 18.36 6.21 17.97
N ALA A 420 17.70 6.48 19.11
CA ALA A 420 16.46 7.25 19.14
C ALA A 420 16.65 8.69 18.64
N ALA A 421 17.79 9.32 18.93
CA ALA A 421 18.12 10.66 18.42
C ALA A 421 18.42 10.66 16.91
N GLU A 422 19.09 9.62 16.38
CA GLU A 422 19.26 9.46 14.93
C GLU A 422 17.91 9.29 14.22
N ASN A 423 16.96 8.55 14.82
CA ASN A 423 15.61 8.42 14.31
C ASN A 423 14.86 9.77 14.38
N GLU A 424 14.98 10.50 15.50
CA GLU A 424 14.35 11.83 15.61
C GLU A 424 14.83 12.76 14.49
N ALA A 425 16.12 12.76 14.20
CA ALA A 425 16.67 13.56 13.10
C ALA A 425 16.15 13.11 11.73
N TRP A 426 15.96 11.81 11.52
CA TRP A 426 15.36 11.27 10.29
C TRP A 426 13.90 11.68 10.14
N TYR A 427 13.10 11.54 11.21
CA TYR A 427 11.70 11.96 11.21
C TYR A 427 11.56 13.48 11.10
N ASP A 428 12.44 14.26 11.76
CA ASP A 428 12.48 15.72 11.65
C ASP A 428 12.63 16.16 10.18
N ALA A 429 13.56 15.57 9.45
CA ALA A 429 13.75 15.86 8.02
C ALA A 429 12.52 15.49 7.19
N LEU A 430 11.86 14.38 7.52
CA LEU A 430 10.61 13.97 6.88
C LEU A 430 9.49 14.97 7.15
N TYR A 431 9.31 15.40 8.41
CA TYR A 431 8.27 16.36 8.78
C TYR A 431 8.51 17.75 8.17
N GLU A 432 9.75 18.20 8.09
CA GLU A 432 10.10 19.44 7.39
C GLU A 432 9.69 19.38 5.91
N LYS A 433 9.98 18.26 5.25
CA LYS A 433 9.53 18.04 3.88
C LYS A 433 8.01 18.03 3.74
N ARG A 434 7.28 17.52 4.75
CA ARG A 434 5.82 17.42 4.78
C ARG A 434 5.10 18.72 5.06
N GLU A 435 5.81 19.82 5.36
CA GLU A 435 5.21 21.16 5.39
C GLU A 435 4.66 21.58 4.02
N LEU A 436 5.22 21.05 2.93
CA LEU A 436 4.56 21.06 1.62
C LEU A 436 3.48 19.96 1.57
N GLY A 437 2.33 20.31 1.04
CA GLY A 437 1.16 19.43 1.02
C GLY A 437 0.38 19.39 2.33
N ARG A 438 0.70 20.29 3.26
CA ARG A 438 0.01 20.41 4.54
C ARG A 438 -1.40 21.01 4.37
N ILE A 439 -2.35 20.40 5.09
CA ILE A 439 -3.76 20.79 5.09
C ILE A 439 -4.15 21.24 6.48
N LEU A 440 -4.86 22.36 6.57
CA LEU A 440 -5.47 22.88 7.78
C LEU A 440 -7.00 22.86 7.63
N ILE A 441 -7.72 22.28 8.59
CA ILE A 441 -9.19 22.25 8.61
C ILE A 441 -9.66 22.66 9.99
N GLY A 442 -10.44 23.72 10.07
CA GLY A 442 -11.01 24.23 11.31
C GLY A 442 -10.97 25.75 11.43
N ALA A 443 -12.00 26.31 12.04
CA ALA A 443 -12.11 27.75 12.29
C ALA A 443 -11.23 28.21 13.48
N THR A 444 -10.97 27.31 14.42
CA THR A 444 -10.17 27.61 15.62
C THR A 444 -8.84 26.85 15.62
N PRO A 445 -7.83 27.33 16.33
CA PRO A 445 -6.55 26.58 16.49
C PRO A 445 -6.73 25.19 17.11
N GLU A 446 -7.74 25.00 17.96
CA GLU A 446 -8.05 23.70 18.56
C GLU A 446 -8.61 22.72 17.53
N GLU A 447 -9.57 23.14 16.70
CA GLU A 447 -10.10 22.33 15.60
C GLU A 447 -9.00 21.96 14.62
N ARG A 448 -8.14 22.90 14.22
CA ARG A 448 -7.02 22.65 13.33
C ARG A 448 -6.00 21.67 13.90
N ARG A 449 -5.69 21.77 15.21
CA ARG A 449 -4.83 20.79 15.88
C ARG A 449 -5.44 19.38 15.91
N ARG A 450 -6.75 19.29 16.15
CA ARG A 450 -7.46 18.01 16.14
C ARG A 450 -7.45 17.38 14.74
N ALA A 451 -7.71 18.18 13.71
CA ALA A 451 -7.62 17.74 12.32
C ALA A 451 -6.18 17.34 11.94
N ALA A 452 -5.18 18.15 12.33
CA ALA A 452 -3.77 17.83 12.12
C ALA A 452 -3.39 16.50 12.77
N GLY A 453 -3.89 16.19 13.96
CA GLY A 453 -3.68 14.90 14.62
C GLY A 453 -4.16 13.72 13.79
N SER A 454 -5.32 13.83 13.15
CA SER A 454 -5.83 12.74 12.27
C SER A 454 -4.97 12.55 11.03
N PHE A 455 -4.54 13.61 10.37
CA PHE A 455 -3.61 13.53 9.22
C PHE A 455 -2.25 12.97 9.61
N PHE A 456 -1.78 13.33 10.78
CA PHE A 456 -0.49 12.92 11.30
C PHE A 456 -0.49 11.44 11.67
N ASP A 457 -1.54 10.97 12.35
CA ASP A 457 -1.70 9.57 12.74
C ASP A 457 -1.77 8.65 11.52
N GLU A 458 -2.49 9.04 10.47
CA GLU A 458 -2.51 8.29 9.22
C GLU A 458 -1.13 8.20 8.57
N ALA A 459 -0.43 9.31 8.44
CA ALA A 459 0.89 9.36 7.84
C ALA A 459 1.90 8.53 8.65
N PHE A 460 1.91 8.71 9.97
CA PHE A 460 2.79 7.97 10.87
C PHE A 460 2.50 6.47 10.84
N THR A 461 1.24 6.08 10.86
CA THR A 461 0.83 4.68 10.77
C THR A 461 1.28 4.05 9.45
N SER A 462 1.14 4.75 8.34
CA SER A 462 1.62 4.29 7.04
C SER A 462 3.13 4.04 7.04
N TRP A 463 3.90 4.89 7.71
CA TRP A 463 5.36 4.74 7.78
C TRP A 463 5.83 3.67 8.73
N THR A 464 5.19 3.53 9.87
CA THR A 464 5.57 2.55 10.89
C THR A 464 5.00 1.16 10.64
N SER A 465 3.99 1.04 9.79
CA SER A 465 3.38 -0.24 9.44
C SER A 465 4.02 -0.95 8.24
N GLY A 466 5.08 -0.40 7.67
CA GLY A 466 5.80 -0.99 6.55
C GLY A 466 5.20 -0.67 5.17
N HIS A 467 4.25 0.28 5.10
CA HIS A 467 3.76 0.82 3.83
C HIS A 467 4.61 1.98 3.30
N MET A 468 5.78 2.16 3.86
CA MET A 468 6.70 3.18 3.36
C MET A 468 7.24 2.76 2.02
N GLY A 469 6.97 3.56 1.05
CA GLY A 469 7.64 3.48 -0.21
C GLY A 469 9.13 3.64 -0.02
N ASN A 470 9.84 2.90 -0.80
CA ASN A 470 11.27 2.85 -0.73
C ASN A 470 11.90 4.17 -1.17
N ASN A 471 12.36 4.97 -0.23
CA ASN A 471 13.22 6.11 -0.52
C ASN A 471 14.65 5.68 -0.94
N ASN A 472 14.91 4.39 -0.99
CA ASN A 472 16.18 3.86 -1.43
C ASN A 472 16.16 3.72 -2.96
N PRO A 473 17.04 4.42 -3.68
CA PRO A 473 17.12 4.30 -5.13
C PRO A 473 17.64 2.93 -5.59
N ASP A 474 18.13 2.11 -4.68
CA ASP A 474 18.57 0.75 -5.00
C ASP A 474 17.36 -0.20 -5.08
N PRO A 475 16.96 -0.65 -6.28
CA PRO A 475 15.80 -1.52 -6.45
C PRO A 475 15.95 -2.89 -5.76
N ARG A 476 17.16 -3.27 -5.36
CA ARG A 476 17.42 -4.50 -4.60
C ARG A 476 16.98 -4.42 -3.16
N LYS A 477 16.70 -3.22 -2.67
CA LYS A 477 16.27 -2.95 -1.30
C LYS A 477 14.81 -2.52 -1.26
N LEU A 478 13.97 -3.12 -2.08
CA LEU A 478 12.54 -2.87 -2.10
C LEU A 478 11.92 -3.29 -0.78
N GLU A 479 11.08 -2.40 -0.24
CA GLU A 479 10.30 -2.72 0.93
C GLU A 479 9.20 -3.71 0.57
N ALA A 480 9.05 -4.72 1.40
CA ALA A 480 7.87 -5.55 1.33
C ALA A 480 6.67 -4.75 1.84
N SER A 481 5.55 -4.91 1.18
CA SER A 481 4.25 -4.60 1.74
C SER A 481 3.97 -5.57 2.90
N ALA A 482 4.57 -5.31 4.04
CA ALA A 482 4.66 -6.26 5.13
C ALA A 482 3.52 -6.14 6.14
N SER A 483 2.29 -5.81 5.70
CA SER A 483 1.19 -5.58 6.63
C SER A 483 0.81 -6.79 7.49
N TYR A 484 1.18 -8.00 7.06
CA TYR A 484 0.79 -9.22 7.78
C TYR A 484 1.94 -10.18 8.11
N ALA A 485 3.14 -9.85 7.80
CA ALA A 485 4.17 -10.85 7.67
C ALA A 485 5.07 -11.04 8.91
N ALA A 486 4.67 -10.56 10.07
CA ALA A 486 5.41 -10.82 11.30
C ALA A 486 5.02 -12.13 11.99
N TYR A 487 4.67 -13.15 11.22
CA TYR A 487 4.28 -14.45 11.74
C TYR A 487 5.37 -15.47 11.58
N ASP A 488 5.38 -16.45 12.45
CA ASP A 488 6.20 -17.65 12.34
C ASP A 488 5.64 -18.65 11.33
N THR A 489 4.75 -18.23 10.45
CA THR A 489 4.08 -19.10 9.49
C THR A 489 4.50 -18.75 8.07
N ASP A 490 4.41 -19.71 7.19
CA ASP A 490 4.48 -19.49 5.76
C ASP A 490 3.37 -18.54 5.35
N THR A 491 3.75 -17.37 4.95
CA THR A 491 2.82 -16.43 4.37
C THR A 491 2.88 -16.54 2.86
N GLN A 492 2.42 -17.65 2.34
CA GLN A 492 2.16 -17.77 0.91
C GLN A 492 0.82 -17.17 0.54
N ASN A 493 0.42 -16.13 1.19
CA ASN A 493 -0.74 -15.42 0.74
C ASN A 493 -0.30 -14.13 0.04
N TRP A 494 -1.17 -13.62 -0.78
CA TRP A 494 -0.96 -12.41 -1.56
C TRP A 494 -0.63 -11.18 -0.71
N HIS A 495 -0.82 -11.22 0.60
CA HIS A 495 -0.49 -10.14 1.53
C HIS A 495 1.02 -9.95 1.74
N SER A 496 1.85 -10.92 1.37
CA SER A 496 3.31 -10.74 1.37
C SER A 496 3.85 -10.18 0.06
N LEU A 497 2.98 -9.91 -0.90
CA LEU A 497 3.34 -9.38 -2.20
C LEU A 497 2.86 -7.94 -2.32
N PRO A 498 3.65 -7.02 -2.89
CA PRO A 498 3.12 -5.78 -3.42
C PRO A 498 2.01 -6.12 -4.42
N CYS A 499 0.81 -5.70 -4.13
CA CYS A 499 -0.31 -5.95 -5.02
C CYS A 499 -1.08 -4.66 -5.31
N TYR A 500 -1.95 -4.70 -6.30
CA TYR A 500 -2.71 -3.54 -6.74
C TYR A 500 -3.59 -2.91 -5.65
N ASN A 501 -3.91 -3.61 -4.57
CA ASN A 501 -4.68 -3.06 -3.45
C ASN A 501 -4.04 -1.81 -2.82
N GLU A 502 -2.73 -1.64 -2.98
CA GLU A 502 -2.02 -0.44 -2.51
C GLU A 502 -2.20 0.76 -3.43
N LEU A 503 -2.84 0.57 -4.58
CA LEU A 503 -3.01 1.58 -5.61
C LEU A 503 -4.25 2.46 -5.41
N PHE A 504 -5.23 2.02 -4.60
CA PHE A 504 -6.53 2.69 -4.49
C PHE A 504 -6.51 4.09 -3.88
N THR A 505 -5.46 4.43 -3.20
CA THR A 505 -5.38 5.70 -2.46
C THR A 505 -4.35 6.66 -3.00
N GLU A 506 -3.98 6.51 -4.27
CA GLU A 506 -2.85 7.22 -4.85
C GLU A 506 -3.00 8.71 -4.97
N GLY A 507 -4.14 9.17 -5.44
CA GLY A 507 -4.39 10.58 -5.66
C GLY A 507 -4.12 11.41 -4.40
N LYS A 508 -4.40 10.85 -3.23
CA LYS A 508 -4.15 11.52 -1.95
C LYS A 508 -2.66 11.76 -1.68
N TYR A 509 -1.79 10.83 -2.07
CA TYR A 509 -0.35 10.97 -1.82
C TYR A 509 0.26 12.02 -2.76
N PHE A 510 -0.08 11.97 -4.04
CA PHE A 510 0.42 12.94 -5.01
C PHE A 510 -0.13 14.33 -4.73
N MET A 511 -1.43 14.47 -4.55
CA MET A 511 -2.03 15.76 -4.24
C MET A 511 -1.43 16.40 -2.98
N ARG A 512 -1.18 15.61 -1.93
CA ARG A 512 -0.55 16.10 -0.69
C ARG A 512 0.97 16.27 -0.78
N ASN A 513 1.56 16.11 -1.97
CA ASN A 513 3.01 16.17 -2.18
C ASN A 513 3.80 15.22 -1.27
N GLN A 514 3.24 14.00 -1.06
CA GLN A 514 3.73 12.98 -0.12
C GLN A 514 3.82 11.61 -0.82
N TYR A 515 4.33 11.58 -2.04
CA TYR A 515 4.28 10.42 -2.94
C TYR A 515 5.49 9.49 -2.85
N GLU A 516 6.44 9.72 -1.94
CA GLU A 516 7.61 8.84 -1.78
C GLU A 516 7.21 7.37 -1.51
N PRO A 517 6.12 7.07 -0.78
CA PRO A 517 5.68 5.67 -0.65
C PRO A 517 5.39 4.98 -1.98
N LYS A 518 5.13 5.75 -3.03
CA LYS A 518 4.83 5.20 -4.36
C LYS A 518 6.07 4.90 -5.21
N MET A 519 7.27 5.26 -4.73
CA MET A 519 8.53 4.89 -5.37
C MET A 519 8.77 3.38 -5.45
N LEU A 520 8.03 2.59 -4.67
CA LEU A 520 8.04 1.14 -4.78
C LEU A 520 7.76 0.68 -6.23
N TRP A 521 6.74 1.21 -6.87
CA TRP A 521 6.28 0.75 -8.18
C TRP A 521 7.26 1.01 -9.32
N PRO A 522 7.82 2.21 -9.52
CA PRO A 522 8.84 2.41 -10.55
C PRO A 522 10.07 1.53 -10.33
N ASN A 523 10.51 1.36 -9.08
CA ASN A 523 11.65 0.50 -8.76
C ASN A 523 11.35 -0.98 -9.05
N LEU A 524 10.20 -1.46 -8.62
CA LEU A 524 9.76 -2.83 -8.82
C LEU A 524 9.64 -3.16 -10.31
N LEU A 525 8.93 -2.33 -11.08
CA LEU A 525 8.71 -2.59 -12.49
C LEU A 525 9.99 -2.49 -13.32
N THR A 526 10.89 -1.56 -12.98
CA THR A 526 12.21 -1.49 -13.62
C THR A 526 12.99 -2.79 -13.41
N LEU A 527 12.93 -3.34 -12.22
CA LEU A 527 13.59 -4.61 -11.91
C LEU A 527 13.00 -5.78 -12.69
N TRP A 528 11.68 -5.83 -12.84
CA TRP A 528 10.96 -6.92 -13.50
C TRP A 528 10.75 -6.73 -15.00
N HIS A 529 11.17 -5.62 -15.57
CA HIS A 529 10.82 -5.17 -16.93
C HIS A 529 11.02 -6.26 -17.98
N GLU A 530 12.23 -6.78 -18.12
CA GLU A 530 12.54 -7.81 -19.14
C GLU A 530 11.80 -9.13 -18.87
N THR A 531 11.62 -9.49 -17.61
CA THR A 531 10.85 -10.69 -17.22
C THR A 531 9.37 -10.55 -17.58
N LEU A 532 8.79 -9.37 -17.43
CA LEU A 532 7.40 -9.10 -17.81
C LEU A 532 7.19 -9.06 -19.32
N LYS A 533 8.20 -8.67 -20.09
CA LYS A 533 8.20 -8.79 -21.56
C LYS A 533 8.22 -10.27 -21.97
N GLU A 534 9.07 -11.06 -21.34
CA GLU A 534 9.11 -12.50 -21.58
C GLU A 534 7.80 -13.20 -21.19
N LYS A 535 7.16 -12.76 -20.10
CA LYS A 535 5.82 -13.24 -19.71
C LYS A 535 4.78 -12.92 -20.78
N ALA A 536 4.78 -11.73 -21.35
CA ALA A 536 3.87 -11.35 -22.43
C ALA A 536 4.07 -12.27 -23.65
N ARG A 537 5.31 -12.51 -24.03
CA ARG A 537 5.66 -13.39 -25.14
C ARG A 537 5.25 -14.84 -24.91
N LEU A 538 5.60 -15.42 -23.76
CA LEU A 538 5.34 -16.83 -23.46
C LEU A 538 3.86 -17.11 -23.20
N LYS A 539 3.20 -16.25 -22.45
CA LYS A 539 1.82 -16.50 -22.01
C LYS A 539 0.78 -16.07 -23.01
N PHE A 540 0.98 -14.93 -23.63
CA PHE A 540 0.00 -14.33 -24.55
C PHE A 540 0.40 -14.46 -26.03
N GLY A 541 1.65 -14.77 -26.33
CA GLY A 541 2.18 -14.73 -27.70
C GLY A 541 2.21 -13.30 -28.25
N LEU A 542 2.30 -12.28 -27.39
CA LEU A 542 2.19 -10.86 -27.76
C LEU A 542 3.49 -10.11 -27.44
N PRO A 543 3.78 -9.05 -28.21
CA PRO A 543 4.90 -8.15 -27.90
C PRO A 543 4.58 -7.24 -26.72
N GLY A 544 5.60 -6.54 -26.24
CA GLY A 544 5.48 -5.58 -25.17
C GLY A 544 5.57 -6.23 -23.79
N MET A 545 4.98 -5.64 -22.79
CA MET A 545 5.08 -6.04 -21.39
C MET A 545 3.71 -6.35 -20.78
N CYS A 546 3.53 -7.53 -20.18
CA CYS A 546 2.35 -7.87 -19.41
C CYS A 546 2.64 -7.74 -17.91
N ILE A 547 2.08 -6.73 -17.27
CA ILE A 547 2.23 -6.51 -15.83
C ILE A 547 1.34 -7.49 -15.06
N ALA A 548 1.90 -8.14 -14.06
CA ALA A 548 1.17 -9.09 -13.24
C ALA A 548 0.38 -8.40 -12.11
N HIS A 549 -0.56 -9.14 -11.56
CA HIS A 549 -1.39 -8.70 -10.44
C HIS A 549 -0.61 -8.60 -9.12
N GLY A 550 0.32 -9.50 -8.87
CA GLY A 550 1.14 -9.52 -7.64
C GLY A 550 2.60 -9.83 -7.93
N TYR A 551 3.48 -9.31 -7.10
CA TYR A 551 4.94 -9.43 -7.22
C TYR A 551 5.58 -9.83 -5.91
N LEU A 552 6.64 -10.61 -6.00
CA LEU A 552 7.53 -10.77 -4.86
C LEU A 552 8.30 -9.47 -4.61
N PRO A 553 8.56 -9.12 -3.35
CA PRO A 553 9.54 -8.09 -3.02
C PRO A 553 10.88 -8.54 -3.60
N ALA A 554 11.38 -7.80 -4.56
CA ALA A 554 12.31 -8.39 -5.48
C ALA A 554 13.75 -8.19 -5.07
N LEU A 555 14.45 -9.27 -5.16
CA LEU A 555 15.89 -9.25 -5.37
C LEU A 555 16.15 -9.48 -6.86
N PRO A 556 17.17 -8.87 -7.46
CA PRO A 556 17.50 -9.07 -8.87
C PRO A 556 17.64 -10.53 -9.24
N GLN A 557 18.11 -11.37 -8.30
CA GLN A 557 18.28 -12.81 -8.48
C GLN A 557 16.95 -13.57 -8.64
N VAL A 558 15.85 -12.98 -8.19
CA VAL A 558 14.51 -13.57 -8.23
C VAL A 558 13.75 -13.15 -9.49
N ALA A 559 14.03 -11.97 -10.02
CA ALA A 559 13.39 -11.43 -11.21
C ALA A 559 13.90 -12.05 -12.51
N GLN A 560 14.15 -13.35 -12.54
CA GLN A 560 14.70 -14.05 -13.68
C GLN A 560 13.72 -15.01 -14.35
N SER A 561 12.59 -15.28 -13.71
CA SER A 561 11.59 -16.18 -14.27
C SER A 561 10.24 -15.49 -14.41
N PRO A 562 9.60 -15.57 -15.59
CA PRO A 562 8.27 -15.02 -15.80
C PRO A 562 7.20 -15.69 -14.92
N TRP A 563 7.52 -16.80 -14.27
CA TRP A 563 6.63 -17.57 -13.41
C TRP A 563 6.72 -17.21 -11.93
N TYR A 564 7.67 -16.35 -11.55
CA TYR A 564 7.75 -15.81 -10.18
C TYR A 564 6.66 -14.80 -9.84
N VAL A 565 6.00 -14.27 -10.83
CA VAL A 565 4.85 -13.41 -10.66
C VAL A 565 3.57 -14.25 -10.65
N GLU A 566 2.54 -13.74 -10.03
CA GLU A 566 1.26 -14.43 -9.97
C GLU A 566 0.78 -14.83 -11.37
N ASN A 567 0.29 -16.03 -11.48
CA ASN A 567 -0.22 -16.63 -12.70
C ASN A 567 -1.63 -17.16 -12.48
N GLY A 568 -2.38 -17.27 -13.56
CA GLY A 568 -3.71 -17.86 -13.53
C GLY A 568 -4.79 -16.97 -14.15
N VAL A 569 -6.00 -17.03 -13.64
CA VAL A 569 -7.11 -16.23 -14.16
C VAL A 569 -6.87 -14.73 -13.98
N LEU A 570 -6.11 -14.34 -12.95
CA LEU A 570 -5.75 -12.94 -12.67
C LEU A 570 -4.83 -12.30 -13.71
N ASP A 571 -4.17 -13.11 -14.55
CA ASP A 571 -3.44 -12.56 -15.68
C ASP A 571 -4.34 -11.84 -16.70
N PHE A 572 -5.63 -12.13 -16.69
CA PHE A 572 -6.64 -11.46 -17.50
C PHE A 572 -7.31 -10.26 -16.80
N CYS A 573 -6.88 -9.91 -15.60
CA CYS A 573 -7.22 -8.64 -14.98
C CYS A 573 -6.49 -7.49 -15.69
N MET A 574 -6.86 -7.23 -16.93
CA MET A 574 -6.16 -6.28 -17.81
C MET A 574 -6.25 -4.83 -17.33
N GLU A 575 -7.07 -4.55 -16.32
CA GLU A 575 -7.14 -3.24 -15.68
C GLU A 575 -5.97 -2.97 -14.72
N VAL A 576 -5.42 -4.01 -14.09
CA VAL A 576 -4.35 -3.86 -13.09
C VAL A 576 -3.07 -3.24 -13.67
N PRO A 577 -2.57 -3.65 -14.84
CA PRO A 577 -1.43 -2.98 -15.46
C PRO A 577 -1.62 -1.47 -15.61
N GLY A 578 -2.79 -1.05 -16.07
CA GLY A 578 -3.09 0.37 -16.26
C GLY A 578 -3.21 1.13 -14.94
N GLN A 579 -3.69 0.48 -13.87
CA GLN A 579 -3.68 1.07 -12.53
C GLN A 579 -2.27 1.38 -12.08
N ILE A 580 -1.36 0.44 -12.25
CA ILE A 580 0.05 0.60 -11.88
C ILE A 580 0.71 1.71 -12.73
N ILE A 581 0.47 1.70 -14.03
CA ILE A 581 0.99 2.73 -14.94
C ILE A 581 0.46 4.12 -14.57
N LYS A 582 -0.78 4.23 -14.11
CA LYS A 582 -1.29 5.50 -13.61
C LYS A 582 -0.49 6.05 -12.43
N VAL A 583 -0.05 5.19 -11.51
CA VAL A 583 0.86 5.62 -10.43
C VAL A 583 2.13 6.20 -11.00
N LEU A 584 2.74 5.51 -11.95
CA LEU A 584 3.93 5.99 -12.63
C LEU A 584 3.67 7.32 -13.34
N TRP A 585 2.56 7.42 -14.06
CA TRP A 585 2.16 8.63 -14.74
C TRP A 585 1.98 9.83 -13.80
N ASN A 586 1.52 9.61 -12.57
CA ASN A 586 1.35 10.67 -11.59
C ASN A 586 2.67 11.34 -11.17
N PHE A 587 3.82 10.66 -11.25
CA PHE A 587 5.14 11.30 -11.05
C PHE A 587 5.43 12.37 -12.11
N TRP A 588 4.92 12.17 -13.33
CA TRP A 588 4.98 13.17 -14.37
C TRP A 588 3.87 14.22 -14.23
N ASP A 589 2.63 13.77 -14.13
CA ASP A 589 1.45 14.63 -14.20
C ASP A 589 1.34 15.59 -13.00
N TYR A 590 1.63 15.12 -11.79
CA TYR A 590 1.61 15.94 -10.56
C TYR A 590 2.98 16.53 -10.20
N ALA A 591 4.02 15.72 -10.20
CA ALA A 591 5.32 16.13 -9.70
C ALA A 591 6.21 16.77 -10.78
N ALA A 592 5.89 16.61 -12.06
CA ALA A 592 6.65 17.09 -13.21
C ALA A 592 8.11 16.57 -13.22
N ASP A 593 8.28 15.30 -12.83
CA ASP A 593 9.59 14.64 -12.81
C ASP A 593 9.95 14.16 -14.23
N GLU A 594 10.66 15.00 -14.97
CA GLU A 594 11.05 14.72 -16.35
C GLU A 594 12.11 13.62 -16.45
N ASP A 595 13.03 13.56 -15.51
CA ASP A 595 14.05 12.50 -15.47
C ASP A 595 13.40 11.14 -15.26
N MET A 596 12.43 11.06 -14.37
CA MET A 596 11.65 9.86 -14.18
C MET A 596 10.78 9.53 -15.40
N LEU A 597 10.15 10.53 -16.02
CA LEU A 597 9.39 10.32 -17.26
C LEU A 597 10.26 9.65 -18.31
N LYS A 598 11.43 10.24 -18.59
CA LYS A 598 12.32 9.79 -19.64
C LYS A 598 12.96 8.43 -19.38
N ASN A 599 13.46 8.23 -18.15
CA ASN A 599 14.35 7.12 -17.84
C ASN A 599 13.62 5.91 -17.23
N THR A 600 12.40 6.08 -16.74
CA THR A 600 11.66 5.01 -16.05
C THR A 600 10.25 4.86 -16.57
N ILE A 601 9.46 5.94 -16.58
CA ILE A 601 8.02 5.86 -16.88
C ILE A 601 7.82 5.50 -18.35
N TYR A 602 8.44 6.24 -19.26
CA TYR A 602 8.19 6.05 -20.69
C TYR A 602 8.63 4.67 -21.20
N PRO A 603 9.79 4.11 -20.86
CA PRO A 603 10.16 2.75 -21.25
C PRO A 603 9.12 1.70 -20.83
N LEU A 604 8.62 1.76 -19.60
CA LEU A 604 7.60 0.85 -19.08
C LEU A 604 6.24 1.08 -19.73
N LEU A 605 5.85 2.34 -19.86
CA LEU A 605 4.60 2.76 -20.48
C LEU A 605 4.53 2.37 -21.97
N LYS A 606 5.63 2.57 -22.70
CA LYS A 606 5.76 2.16 -24.11
C LYS A 606 5.51 0.67 -24.27
N ASP A 607 6.21 -0.17 -23.50
CA ASP A 607 6.09 -1.62 -23.63
C ASP A 607 4.70 -2.12 -23.21
N LEU A 608 4.07 -1.49 -22.22
CA LEU A 608 2.67 -1.81 -21.91
C LEU A 608 1.71 -1.35 -23.04
N ALA A 609 1.94 -0.18 -23.62
CA ALA A 609 1.12 0.31 -24.74
C ALA A 609 1.23 -0.59 -25.96
N ILE A 610 2.41 -1.12 -26.26
CA ILE A 610 2.64 -2.12 -27.33
C ILE A 610 1.84 -3.40 -27.05
N PHE A 611 1.87 -3.87 -25.79
CA PHE A 611 1.10 -5.05 -25.40
C PHE A 611 -0.40 -4.81 -25.49
N TYR A 612 -0.88 -3.68 -25.01
CA TYR A 612 -2.30 -3.33 -25.04
C TYR A 612 -2.82 -3.14 -26.48
N GLU A 613 -2.05 -2.51 -27.35
CA GLU A 613 -2.38 -2.41 -28.78
C GLU A 613 -2.52 -3.81 -29.39
N ALA A 614 -1.50 -4.66 -29.23
CA ALA A 614 -1.50 -6.01 -29.78
C ALA A 614 -2.64 -6.87 -29.22
N PHE A 615 -2.96 -6.74 -27.92
CA PHE A 615 -4.08 -7.44 -27.31
C PHE A 615 -5.43 -6.99 -27.89
N ALA A 616 -5.66 -5.69 -28.01
CA ALA A 616 -6.90 -5.14 -28.54
C ALA A 616 -7.10 -5.51 -30.02
N ARG A 617 -6.04 -5.49 -30.84
CA ARG A 617 -6.12 -5.85 -32.26
C ARG A 617 -6.63 -7.28 -32.51
N ARG A 618 -6.45 -8.19 -31.57
CA ARG A 618 -7.00 -9.56 -31.64
C ARG A 618 -8.54 -9.58 -31.61
N GLY A 619 -9.16 -8.61 -30.97
CA GLY A 619 -10.61 -8.49 -30.83
C GLY A 619 -11.26 -7.54 -31.83
N TRP A 620 -10.60 -7.19 -32.94
CA TRP A 620 -11.17 -6.36 -33.98
C TRP A 620 -12.33 -7.07 -34.71
N ASP A 621 -13.52 -6.52 -34.67
CA ASP A 621 -14.74 -7.09 -35.29
C ASP A 621 -15.16 -6.38 -36.59
N GLY A 622 -14.36 -5.48 -37.12
CA GLY A 622 -14.61 -4.67 -38.28
C GLY A 622 -15.20 -3.29 -37.97
N LYS A 623 -15.47 -3.00 -36.67
CA LYS A 623 -16.00 -1.71 -36.21
C LYS A 623 -15.24 -1.17 -34.99
N VAL A 624 -15.04 -2.03 -34.00
CA VAL A 624 -14.40 -1.65 -32.76
C VAL A 624 -13.41 -2.72 -32.33
N PHE A 625 -12.47 -2.32 -31.48
CA PHE A 625 -11.56 -3.24 -30.79
C PHE A 625 -12.22 -3.72 -29.51
N ASN A 626 -12.56 -5.00 -29.46
CA ASN A 626 -13.08 -5.65 -28.28
C ASN A 626 -11.92 -6.19 -27.42
N LEU A 627 -12.09 -6.15 -26.12
CA LEU A 627 -11.12 -6.71 -25.17
C LEU A 627 -11.67 -8.05 -24.65
N GLU A 628 -11.08 -9.13 -25.10
CA GLU A 628 -11.53 -10.49 -24.78
C GLU A 628 -10.35 -11.49 -24.77
N PRO A 629 -10.24 -12.35 -23.73
CA PRO A 629 -10.97 -12.29 -22.47
C PRO A 629 -10.39 -11.26 -21.50
N THR A 630 -11.24 -10.63 -20.70
CA THR A 630 -10.83 -9.79 -19.59
C THR A 630 -11.58 -10.19 -18.32
N VAL A 631 -10.90 -10.18 -17.20
CA VAL A 631 -11.45 -10.55 -15.89
C VAL A 631 -11.47 -9.32 -15.01
N GLU A 632 -12.55 -9.11 -14.30
CA GLU A 632 -12.66 -8.04 -13.33
C GLU A 632 -11.82 -8.33 -12.10
N THR A 633 -11.17 -7.30 -11.58
CA THR A 633 -10.42 -7.41 -10.36
C THR A 633 -11.36 -7.73 -9.20
N GLU A 634 -11.10 -8.84 -8.53
CA GLU A 634 -11.83 -9.33 -7.35
C GLU A 634 -13.35 -9.52 -7.49
N SER A 635 -13.89 -9.41 -8.69
CA SER A 635 -15.31 -9.68 -8.97
C SER A 635 -15.50 -11.09 -9.55
N TYR A 636 -14.82 -12.06 -9.02
CA TYR A 636 -14.69 -13.43 -9.55
C TYR A 636 -16.01 -14.18 -9.68
N GLY A 637 -16.99 -13.84 -8.86
CA GLY A 637 -18.32 -14.46 -8.93
C GLY A 637 -19.06 -14.18 -10.24
N ILE A 638 -18.62 -13.14 -11.00
CA ILE A 638 -19.18 -12.77 -12.29
C ILE A 638 -18.31 -13.27 -13.42
N SER A 639 -16.99 -13.26 -13.22
CA SER A 639 -15.98 -13.42 -14.27
C SER A 639 -15.41 -14.82 -14.42
N TYR A 640 -15.87 -15.80 -13.65
CA TYR A 640 -15.37 -17.16 -13.78
C TYR A 640 -15.91 -17.89 -15.03
N ARG A 641 -16.84 -17.29 -15.75
CA ARG A 641 -17.25 -17.68 -17.09
C ARG A 641 -16.55 -16.79 -18.12
N MET A 642 -15.56 -17.34 -18.85
CA MET A 642 -14.78 -16.55 -19.80
C MET A 642 -15.62 -15.98 -20.95
N GLU A 643 -16.67 -16.68 -21.35
CA GLU A 643 -17.61 -16.19 -22.36
C GLU A 643 -18.36 -14.92 -21.93
N TYR A 644 -18.33 -14.57 -20.66
CA TYR A 644 -18.96 -13.36 -20.12
C TYR A 644 -17.93 -12.29 -19.72
N THR A 645 -16.70 -12.41 -20.14
CA THR A 645 -15.63 -11.48 -19.77
C THR A 645 -15.17 -10.63 -20.95
N ARG A 646 -16.10 -10.25 -21.79
CA ARG A 646 -15.84 -9.36 -22.91
C ARG A 646 -16.09 -7.92 -22.54
N ASN A 647 -15.18 -7.03 -22.94
CA ASN A 647 -15.29 -5.59 -22.78
C ASN A 647 -15.51 -5.18 -21.31
N ASN A 648 -14.65 -5.67 -20.42
CA ASN A 648 -14.64 -5.23 -19.04
C ASN A 648 -14.43 -3.71 -18.98
N THR A 649 -15.28 -3.00 -18.22
CA THR A 649 -15.28 -1.53 -18.15
C THR A 649 -13.96 -0.98 -17.60
N GLY A 650 -13.38 -1.62 -16.59
CA GLY A 650 -12.06 -1.23 -16.06
C GLY A 650 -10.96 -1.41 -17.11
N ALA A 651 -10.96 -2.53 -17.84
CA ALA A 651 -9.99 -2.77 -18.91
C ALA A 651 -10.10 -1.74 -20.03
N LEU A 652 -11.31 -1.47 -20.53
CA LEU A 652 -11.55 -0.44 -21.55
C LEU A 652 -11.01 0.92 -21.11
N THR A 653 -11.24 1.26 -19.85
CA THR A 653 -10.77 2.50 -19.23
C THR A 653 -9.26 2.61 -19.28
N VAL A 654 -8.56 1.60 -18.75
CA VAL A 654 -7.10 1.68 -18.60
C VAL A 654 -6.38 1.52 -19.94
N PHE A 655 -6.93 0.77 -20.90
CA PHE A 655 -6.38 0.71 -22.26
C PHE A 655 -6.36 2.09 -22.88
N ARG A 656 -7.51 2.78 -22.87
CA ARG A 656 -7.62 4.14 -23.41
C ARG A 656 -6.67 5.11 -22.70
N LYS A 657 -6.65 5.07 -21.37
CA LYS A 657 -5.76 5.94 -20.58
C LYS A 657 -4.29 5.66 -20.85
N THR A 658 -3.87 4.40 -20.84
CA THR A 658 -2.47 4.01 -21.07
C THR A 658 -1.97 4.42 -22.45
N LEU A 659 -2.78 4.14 -23.50
CA LEU A 659 -2.43 4.52 -24.88
C LEU A 659 -2.32 6.04 -25.03
N ASN A 660 -3.25 6.80 -24.45
CA ASN A 660 -3.19 8.26 -24.48
C ASN A 660 -1.97 8.82 -23.72
N CYS A 661 -1.62 8.26 -22.57
CA CYS A 661 -0.42 8.63 -21.84
C CYS A 661 0.86 8.31 -22.65
N ALA A 662 0.89 7.16 -23.34
CA ALA A 662 2.01 6.79 -24.20
C ALA A 662 2.18 7.77 -25.38
N ILE A 663 1.06 8.16 -26.01
CA ILE A 663 1.03 9.17 -27.08
C ILE A 663 1.58 10.51 -26.56
N GLU A 664 1.07 10.99 -25.42
CA GLU A 664 1.50 12.26 -24.81
C GLU A 664 2.99 12.25 -24.49
N ALA A 665 3.45 11.16 -23.86
CA ALA A 665 4.86 11.00 -23.49
C ALA A 665 5.78 10.94 -24.73
N ALA A 666 5.40 10.17 -25.77
CA ALA A 666 6.15 10.04 -27.01
C ALA A 666 6.26 11.40 -27.74
N GLN A 667 5.16 12.14 -27.78
CA GLN A 667 5.13 13.48 -28.36
C GLN A 667 6.01 14.47 -27.56
N TYR A 668 5.90 14.46 -26.23
CA TYR A 668 6.70 15.34 -25.36
C TYR A 668 8.20 15.07 -25.51
N LEU A 669 8.58 13.79 -25.48
CA LEU A 669 9.97 13.35 -25.60
C LEU A 669 10.47 13.35 -27.05
N ASN A 670 9.60 13.58 -28.03
CA ASN A 670 9.89 13.53 -29.47
C ASN A 670 10.53 12.19 -29.91
N VAL A 671 9.92 11.08 -29.51
CA VAL A 671 10.39 9.72 -29.81
C VAL A 671 9.25 8.86 -30.36
N ASP A 672 9.57 7.71 -30.99
CA ASP A 672 8.62 6.66 -31.40
C ASP A 672 7.39 7.16 -32.18
N ALA A 673 7.59 8.12 -33.06
CA ALA A 673 6.49 8.75 -33.84
C ALA A 673 5.70 7.74 -34.69
N ASP A 674 6.34 6.63 -35.09
CA ASP A 674 5.74 5.53 -35.85
C ASP A 674 4.71 4.71 -35.05
N LEU A 675 4.81 4.67 -33.73
CA LEU A 675 3.87 3.94 -32.87
C LEU A 675 2.60 4.75 -32.55
N ILE A 676 2.67 6.06 -32.61
CA ILE A 676 1.59 6.97 -32.19
C ILE A 676 0.30 6.70 -32.98
N ALA A 677 0.39 6.45 -34.29
CA ALA A 677 -0.77 6.24 -35.14
C ALA A 677 -1.56 4.98 -34.73
N GLY A 678 -0.85 3.88 -34.45
CA GLY A 678 -1.47 2.62 -34.01
C GLY A 678 -2.11 2.75 -32.63
N TRP A 679 -1.42 3.37 -31.68
CA TRP A 679 -1.98 3.62 -30.36
C TRP A 679 -3.25 4.49 -30.40
N ARG A 680 -3.24 5.53 -31.23
CA ARG A 680 -4.39 6.42 -31.39
C ARG A 680 -5.57 5.69 -32.03
N GLU A 681 -5.33 4.91 -33.10
CA GLU A 681 -6.36 4.11 -33.75
C GLU A 681 -7.07 3.20 -32.74
N VAL A 682 -6.31 2.49 -31.91
CA VAL A 682 -6.89 1.60 -30.89
C VAL A 682 -7.63 2.40 -29.83
N ALA A 683 -7.02 3.45 -29.27
CA ALA A 683 -7.63 4.25 -28.19
C ALA A 683 -8.98 4.86 -28.60
N GLU A 684 -9.09 5.34 -29.85
CA GLU A 684 -10.30 5.99 -30.40
C GLU A 684 -11.39 4.99 -30.80
N ASN A 685 -11.01 3.74 -31.15
CA ASN A 685 -11.94 2.73 -31.66
C ASN A 685 -12.13 1.54 -30.70
N LEU A 686 -11.80 1.68 -29.41
CA LEU A 686 -12.20 0.69 -28.40
C LEU A 686 -13.73 0.60 -28.32
N ALA A 687 -14.21 -0.59 -27.98
CA ALA A 687 -15.63 -0.81 -27.70
C ALA A 687 -16.17 0.22 -26.70
N PRO A 688 -17.44 0.63 -26.81
CA PRO A 688 -18.06 1.53 -25.85
C PRO A 688 -18.20 0.84 -24.49
N TYR A 689 -18.31 1.64 -23.43
CA TYR A 689 -18.57 1.09 -22.10
C TYR A 689 -19.88 0.31 -22.06
N PRO A 690 -19.90 -0.89 -21.49
CA PRO A 690 -21.12 -1.66 -21.27
C PRO A 690 -22.13 -0.88 -20.43
N LYS A 691 -23.39 -0.92 -20.82
CA LYS A 691 -24.49 -0.28 -20.08
C LYS A 691 -25.64 -1.24 -19.90
N PHE A 692 -26.26 -1.16 -18.73
CA PHE A 692 -27.47 -1.93 -18.42
C PHE A 692 -28.60 -1.00 -18.02
N ARG A 693 -29.79 -1.31 -18.48
CA ARG A 693 -31.00 -0.58 -18.11
C ARG A 693 -31.52 -1.03 -16.76
N VAL A 694 -31.65 -0.09 -15.85
CA VAL A 694 -32.26 -0.27 -14.53
C VAL A 694 -33.40 0.74 -14.35
N TYR A 695 -34.15 0.58 -13.27
CA TYR A 695 -35.16 1.58 -12.94
C TYR A 695 -34.45 2.94 -12.69
N GLY A 696 -34.93 3.96 -13.41
CA GLY A 696 -34.32 5.30 -13.31
C GLY A 696 -33.30 5.63 -14.41
N GLY A 697 -32.89 4.70 -15.25
CA GLY A 697 -32.03 4.96 -16.40
C GLY A 697 -30.90 3.94 -16.57
N ASP A 698 -29.94 4.27 -17.41
CA ASP A 698 -28.79 3.40 -17.63
C ASP A 698 -27.75 3.53 -16.51
N ILE A 699 -27.06 2.43 -16.22
CA ILE A 699 -25.87 2.34 -15.38
C ILE A 699 -24.72 1.73 -16.17
N LEU A 700 -23.49 1.96 -15.74
CA LEU A 700 -22.35 1.27 -16.30
C LEU A 700 -22.39 -0.21 -15.88
N GLY A 701 -22.09 -1.08 -16.82
CA GLY A 701 -21.93 -2.50 -16.57
C GLY A 701 -20.51 -2.85 -16.18
N ALA A 702 -20.34 -4.00 -15.57
CA ALA A 702 -19.02 -4.54 -15.29
C ALA A 702 -18.34 -5.04 -16.58
N ASN A 703 -19.11 -5.73 -17.39
CA ASN A 703 -18.73 -6.18 -18.72
C ASN A 703 -19.98 -6.27 -19.64
N GLU A 704 -19.77 -6.60 -20.92
CA GLU A 704 -20.83 -6.62 -21.92
C GLU A 704 -21.83 -7.78 -21.74
N MET A 705 -21.38 -8.88 -21.17
CA MET A 705 -22.10 -10.16 -21.19
C MET A 705 -22.84 -10.50 -19.88
N ALA A 706 -22.54 -9.81 -18.80
CA ALA A 706 -23.10 -10.12 -17.50
C ALA A 706 -23.61 -8.88 -16.79
N PHE A 707 -24.86 -8.93 -16.35
CA PHE A 707 -25.40 -7.90 -15.47
C PHE A 707 -24.57 -7.83 -14.18
N PRO A 708 -24.16 -6.64 -13.74
CA PRO A 708 -23.39 -6.49 -12.52
C PRO A 708 -24.19 -7.03 -11.34
N ARG A 709 -23.59 -7.96 -10.61
CA ARG A 709 -24.15 -8.46 -9.37
C ARG A 709 -23.51 -7.74 -8.21
N TYR A 710 -24.34 -7.39 -7.25
CA TYR A 710 -23.84 -7.05 -5.94
C TYR A 710 -23.20 -8.31 -5.35
N THR A 711 -21.88 -8.32 -5.25
CA THR A 711 -21.18 -9.34 -4.50
C THR A 711 -21.08 -8.89 -3.05
N ARG A 712 -21.61 -9.68 -2.16
CA ARG A 712 -21.56 -9.43 -0.72
C ARG A 712 -20.11 -9.63 -0.28
N GLY A 713 -19.47 -8.61 0.18
CA GLY A 713 -18.16 -8.73 0.79
C GLY A 713 -17.32 -7.46 0.66
N ASP A 714 -16.23 -7.46 1.39
CA ASP A 714 -15.27 -6.36 1.49
C ASP A 714 -14.44 -6.16 0.19
N HIS A 715 -14.64 -7.03 -0.80
CA HIS A 715 -13.90 -7.08 -2.07
C HIS A 715 -14.71 -6.59 -3.25
N PHE A 716 -15.70 -5.78 -3.01
CA PHE A 716 -16.45 -5.20 -4.08
C PHE A 716 -15.66 -4.07 -4.75
N MET A 717 -14.95 -4.45 -5.78
CA MET A 717 -14.24 -3.54 -6.65
C MET A 717 -15.06 -3.35 -7.89
N PHE A 718 -15.82 -2.31 -7.87
CA PHE A 718 -16.69 -2.05 -8.99
C PHE A 718 -15.92 -1.32 -10.09
N ASN A 719 -16.10 -1.77 -11.33
CA ASN A 719 -15.46 -1.17 -12.50
C ASN A 719 -15.81 0.30 -12.72
N GLY A 720 -16.97 0.75 -12.25
CA GLY A 720 -17.30 2.16 -12.24
C GLY A 720 -16.37 3.01 -11.39
N TYR A 721 -15.84 2.46 -10.30
CA TYR A 721 -14.79 3.11 -9.52
C TYR A 721 -13.51 3.27 -10.32
N ASN A 722 -13.12 2.23 -11.04
CA ASN A 722 -11.97 2.27 -11.91
C ASN A 722 -12.12 3.31 -13.02
N VAL A 723 -13.29 3.42 -13.63
CA VAL A 723 -13.58 4.48 -14.62
C VAL A 723 -13.33 5.87 -14.03
N VAL A 724 -13.84 6.11 -12.82
CA VAL A 724 -13.65 7.40 -12.15
C VAL A 724 -12.19 7.65 -11.76
N ASN A 725 -11.52 6.65 -11.19
CA ASN A 725 -10.18 6.84 -10.66
C ASN A 725 -9.07 6.74 -11.69
N LEU A 726 -9.29 5.97 -12.75
CA LEU A 726 -8.23 5.62 -13.69
C LEU A 726 -8.26 6.43 -14.99
N SER A 727 -9.42 6.91 -15.42
CA SER A 727 -9.52 7.54 -16.75
C SER A 727 -9.60 9.06 -16.77
N ASP A 728 -10.11 9.65 -15.71
CA ASP A 728 -10.48 11.07 -15.66
C ASP A 728 -11.64 11.48 -16.60
N GLU A 729 -12.31 10.52 -17.23
CA GLU A 729 -13.44 10.80 -18.12
C GLU A 729 -14.67 11.29 -17.36
N PHE A 730 -14.81 10.88 -16.10
CA PHE A 730 -15.87 11.30 -15.20
C PHE A 730 -15.30 12.26 -14.15
N ASN A 731 -15.55 13.54 -14.33
CA ASN A 731 -14.99 14.60 -13.49
C ASN A 731 -15.98 15.77 -13.34
N LEU A 732 -15.58 16.81 -12.61
CA LEU A 732 -16.41 17.99 -12.34
C LEU A 732 -16.83 18.75 -13.60
N ASP A 733 -16.06 18.67 -14.68
CA ASP A 733 -16.33 19.36 -15.95
C ASP A 733 -17.03 18.47 -16.99
N SER A 734 -17.28 17.20 -16.67
CA SER A 734 -17.99 16.29 -17.55
C SER A 734 -19.42 16.77 -17.82
N PRO A 735 -19.99 16.45 -19.00
CA PRO A 735 -21.39 16.71 -19.29
C PRO A 735 -22.32 16.13 -18.22
N GLN A 736 -23.44 16.81 -17.98
CA GLN A 736 -24.37 16.40 -16.92
C GLN A 736 -24.88 14.97 -17.07
N GLU A 737 -25.09 14.53 -18.30
CA GLU A 737 -25.52 13.14 -18.60
C GLU A 737 -24.50 12.09 -18.10
N LEU A 738 -23.20 12.35 -18.24
CA LEU A 738 -22.16 11.46 -17.73
C LEU A 738 -22.08 11.49 -16.21
N LYS A 739 -22.24 12.65 -15.59
CA LYS A 739 -22.35 12.78 -14.13
C LYS A 739 -23.55 11.99 -13.60
N ASP A 740 -24.69 12.11 -14.23
CA ASP A 740 -25.91 11.40 -13.86
C ASP A 740 -25.77 9.88 -14.05
N LEU A 741 -25.14 9.45 -15.15
CA LEU A 741 -24.82 8.04 -15.39
C LEU A 741 -23.93 7.50 -14.27
N MET A 742 -22.86 8.21 -13.91
CA MET A 742 -21.94 7.79 -12.87
C MET A 742 -22.60 7.78 -11.50
N THR A 743 -23.38 8.80 -11.17
CA THR A 743 -24.11 8.89 -9.90
C THR A 743 -25.11 7.74 -9.76
N ARG A 744 -25.90 7.44 -10.80
CA ARG A 744 -26.80 6.27 -10.79
C ARG A 744 -26.04 4.96 -10.66
N THR A 745 -24.91 4.83 -11.35
CA THR A 745 -24.07 3.64 -11.25
C THR A 745 -23.56 3.44 -9.83
N ALA A 746 -23.03 4.49 -9.23
CA ALA A 746 -22.60 4.47 -7.83
C ALA A 746 -23.76 4.15 -6.88
N ASP A 747 -24.92 4.77 -7.13
CA ASP A 747 -26.12 4.55 -6.35
C ASP A 747 -26.63 3.11 -6.40
N VAL A 748 -26.48 2.42 -7.48
CA VAL A 748 -26.99 1.05 -7.67
C VAL A 748 -25.98 -0.01 -7.25
N LEU A 749 -24.71 0.20 -7.53
CA LEU A 749 -23.69 -0.84 -7.51
C LEU A 749 -22.61 -0.67 -6.45
N MET A 750 -22.35 0.55 -5.99
CA MET A 750 -21.22 0.77 -5.07
C MET A 750 -21.58 0.52 -3.63
N SER A 751 -20.72 -0.16 -2.92
CA SER A 751 -20.83 -0.33 -1.47
C SER A 751 -20.41 0.97 -0.75
N GLY A 752 -21.06 1.25 0.34
CA GLY A 752 -21.19 2.55 0.98
C GLY A 752 -19.96 3.27 1.51
N ASN A 753 -18.75 2.76 1.32
CA ASN A 753 -17.54 3.45 1.82
C ASN A 753 -16.80 4.25 0.75
N ASN A 754 -17.26 4.22 -0.49
CA ASN A 754 -16.60 4.92 -1.58
C ASN A 754 -17.37 6.17 -1.98
N SER A 755 -16.88 7.31 -1.52
CA SER A 755 -17.46 8.62 -1.83
C SER A 755 -16.92 9.24 -3.11
N ASP A 756 -15.87 8.67 -3.70
CA ASP A 756 -15.14 9.30 -4.80
C ASP A 756 -16.00 9.62 -6.03
N PRO A 757 -16.91 8.75 -6.51
CA PRO A 757 -17.78 9.10 -7.62
C PRO A 757 -18.64 10.33 -7.34
N TYR A 758 -19.16 10.46 -6.14
CA TYR A 758 -19.99 11.60 -5.76
C TYR A 758 -19.16 12.88 -5.63
N ILE A 759 -17.93 12.78 -5.15
CA ILE A 759 -16.99 13.90 -5.07
C ILE A 759 -16.62 14.37 -6.48
N LEU A 760 -16.30 13.44 -7.37
CA LEU A 760 -15.85 13.74 -8.72
C LEU A 760 -16.96 14.27 -9.62
N THR A 761 -18.21 13.92 -9.34
CA THR A 761 -19.37 14.48 -10.02
C THR A 761 -19.95 15.73 -9.34
N GLY A 762 -19.44 16.09 -8.14
CA GLY A 762 -19.96 17.20 -7.38
C GLY A 762 -21.28 16.93 -6.66
N ALA A 763 -21.72 15.67 -6.60
CA ALA A 763 -23.04 15.31 -6.08
C ALA A 763 -23.13 15.26 -4.55
N SER A 764 -22.04 15.36 -3.83
CA SER A 764 -22.03 15.23 -2.37
C SER A 764 -21.06 16.20 -1.68
N ALA A 765 -21.56 17.32 -1.21
CA ALA A 765 -20.81 18.28 -0.39
C ALA A 765 -20.93 17.97 1.11
N ASP A 766 -22.13 17.66 1.57
CA ASP A 766 -22.47 17.61 3.00
C ASP A 766 -22.43 16.20 3.60
N TYR A 767 -22.46 15.16 2.80
CA TYR A 767 -22.46 13.78 3.28
C TYR A 767 -21.83 12.83 2.29
N VAL A 768 -21.46 11.67 2.81
CA VAL A 768 -21.09 10.51 2.03
C VAL A 768 -22.29 9.57 2.03
N PRO A 769 -22.93 9.30 0.88
CA PRO A 769 -24.02 8.35 0.83
C PRO A 769 -23.52 6.96 1.19
N ALA A 770 -24.11 6.37 2.23
CA ALA A 770 -23.82 5.01 2.65
C ALA A 770 -25.01 4.13 2.38
N ARG A 771 -25.10 3.57 1.19
CA ARG A 771 -26.23 2.68 0.86
C ARG A 771 -26.18 1.35 1.57
N TYR A 772 -24.99 0.88 1.89
CA TYR A 772 -24.76 -0.47 2.40
C TYR A 772 -23.88 -0.50 3.64
N ALA A 773 -23.28 0.63 4.02
CA ALA A 773 -22.66 0.78 5.31
C ALA A 773 -23.67 1.43 6.27
N TYR A 774 -23.64 1.08 7.46
CA TYR A 774 -24.45 1.45 8.62
C TYR A 774 -24.78 2.95 8.80
N GLY A 775 -25.33 3.57 7.76
CA GLY A 775 -25.84 4.91 7.76
C GLY A 775 -24.97 5.92 7.00
N ALA A 776 -25.60 6.92 6.39
CA ALA A 776 -24.89 8.03 5.77
C ALA A 776 -24.13 8.83 6.83
N THR A 777 -22.85 9.07 6.58
CA THR A 777 -22.05 9.91 7.46
C THR A 777 -22.19 11.36 7.03
N LYS A 778 -22.98 12.13 7.79
CA LYS A 778 -23.10 13.55 7.57
C LYS A 778 -21.82 14.28 7.98
N ILE A 779 -21.37 15.22 7.16
CA ILE A 779 -20.24 16.08 7.48
C ILE A 779 -20.77 17.26 8.30
N GLU A 780 -20.85 17.07 9.61
CA GLU A 780 -21.49 18.05 10.52
C GLU A 780 -20.52 19.08 11.10
N ASN A 781 -19.23 18.81 11.04
CA ASN A 781 -18.18 19.65 11.62
C ASN A 781 -16.83 19.46 10.96
N HIS A 782 -15.87 20.31 11.30
CA HIS A 782 -14.51 20.26 10.75
C HIS A 782 -13.76 18.94 11.03
N THR A 783 -14.02 18.29 12.17
CA THR A 783 -13.40 16.99 12.47
C THR A 783 -13.93 15.88 11.54
N ALA A 784 -15.24 15.87 11.27
CA ALA A 784 -15.82 14.92 10.30
C ALA A 784 -15.30 15.20 8.88
N LEU A 785 -15.22 16.47 8.49
CA LEU A 785 -14.64 16.87 7.20
C LEU A 785 -13.17 16.44 7.10
N ALA A 786 -12.36 16.62 8.13
CA ALA A 786 -10.95 16.23 8.13
C ALA A 786 -10.78 14.73 7.86
N ARG A 787 -11.59 13.87 8.48
CA ARG A 787 -11.59 12.42 8.24
C ARG A 787 -11.92 12.08 6.79
N GLN A 788 -12.87 12.78 6.18
CA GLN A 788 -13.21 12.59 4.77
C GLN A 788 -12.09 13.07 3.84
N VAL A 789 -11.46 14.20 4.15
CA VAL A 789 -10.36 14.76 3.35
C VAL A 789 -9.10 13.89 3.42
N ILE A 790 -8.85 13.18 4.50
CA ILE A 790 -7.75 12.21 4.60
C ILE A 790 -7.87 11.14 3.49
N SER A 791 -9.07 10.62 3.32
CA SER A 791 -9.34 9.59 2.30
C SER A 791 -9.49 10.19 0.90
N SER A 792 -10.11 11.37 0.80
CA SER A 792 -10.46 12.01 -0.47
C SER A 792 -10.12 13.51 -0.45
N PRO A 793 -8.83 13.87 -0.54
CA PRO A 793 -8.40 15.27 -0.52
C PRO A 793 -8.91 16.08 -1.72
N GLU A 794 -9.38 15.42 -2.77
CA GLU A 794 -10.02 16.05 -3.92
C GLU A 794 -11.29 16.85 -3.58
N ARG A 795 -11.82 16.69 -2.37
CA ARG A 795 -12.82 17.61 -1.81
C ARG A 795 -12.30 19.04 -1.69
N LEU A 796 -10.99 19.20 -1.40
CA LEU A 796 -10.36 20.52 -1.26
C LEU A 796 -9.80 21.07 -2.57
N MET A 797 -9.30 20.19 -3.43
CA MET A 797 -8.77 20.56 -4.73
C MET A 797 -8.93 19.40 -5.71
N ASN A 798 -9.53 19.66 -6.86
CA ASN A 798 -9.67 18.68 -7.93
C ASN A 798 -9.10 19.25 -9.22
N SER A 799 -8.31 18.47 -9.93
CA SER A 799 -7.67 18.88 -11.20
C SER A 799 -7.77 17.82 -12.31
N ARG A 800 -8.71 16.87 -12.16
CA ARG A 800 -8.81 15.72 -13.08
C ARG A 800 -9.17 16.09 -14.52
N SER A 801 -9.89 17.19 -14.69
CA SER A 801 -10.22 17.72 -16.00
C SER A 801 -9.12 18.53 -16.69
N GLY A 802 -7.96 18.67 -16.05
CA GLY A 802 -6.93 19.63 -16.41
C GLY A 802 -7.22 21.05 -15.91
N ARG A 803 -8.40 21.30 -15.32
CA ARG A 803 -8.77 22.55 -14.66
C ARG A 803 -8.67 22.39 -13.17
N ILE A 804 -8.06 23.35 -12.48
CA ILE A 804 -7.93 23.36 -11.04
C ILE A 804 -9.20 23.92 -10.42
N HIS A 805 -9.94 23.08 -9.70
CA HIS A 805 -11.09 23.46 -8.89
C HIS A 805 -10.70 23.56 -7.43
N LEU A 806 -10.94 24.69 -6.78
CA LEU A 806 -10.63 24.91 -5.39
C LEU A 806 -11.88 24.73 -4.52
N PHE A 807 -11.78 23.89 -3.50
CA PHE A 807 -12.85 23.57 -2.56
C PHE A 807 -14.16 23.14 -3.24
N PRO A 808 -14.12 22.27 -4.25
CA PRO A 808 -15.29 22.02 -5.11
C PRO A 808 -16.41 21.29 -4.38
N VAL A 809 -16.10 20.44 -3.41
CA VAL A 809 -17.06 19.54 -2.76
C VAL A 809 -16.87 19.59 -1.23
N VAL A 810 -17.10 20.77 -0.65
CA VAL A 810 -17.08 21.00 0.79
C VAL A 810 -18.32 21.77 1.23
N PRO A 811 -18.80 21.58 2.47
CA PRO A 811 -19.89 22.37 3.03
C PRO A 811 -19.59 23.88 3.00
N GLU A 812 -20.63 24.71 2.90
CA GLU A 812 -20.47 26.17 2.83
C GLU A 812 -19.76 26.75 4.04
N TRP A 813 -20.00 26.19 5.23
CA TRP A 813 -19.39 26.63 6.48
C TRP A 813 -17.89 26.28 6.63
N THR A 814 -17.31 25.60 5.63
CA THR A 814 -15.94 25.11 5.73
C THR A 814 -14.90 26.22 5.88
N VAL A 815 -14.05 26.09 6.89
CA VAL A 815 -12.81 26.85 7.05
C VAL A 815 -11.65 25.89 6.86
N ALA A 816 -10.87 26.08 5.78
CA ALA A 816 -9.78 25.20 5.43
C ALA A 816 -8.70 25.94 4.62
N ALA A 817 -7.48 25.47 4.73
CA ALA A 817 -6.37 25.90 3.89
C ALA A 817 -5.44 24.74 3.58
N PHE A 818 -4.71 24.83 2.48
CA PHE A 818 -3.63 23.91 2.15
C PHE A 818 -2.48 24.69 1.52
N ARG A 819 -1.25 24.16 1.67
CA ARG A 819 -0.03 24.78 1.15
C ARG A 819 0.79 23.76 0.39
N GLY A 820 1.16 24.09 -0.86
CA GLY A 820 2.02 23.26 -1.69
C GLY A 820 1.43 21.91 -2.08
N CYS A 821 0.10 21.82 -2.18
CA CYS A 821 -0.57 20.65 -2.75
C CYS A 821 -0.37 20.60 -4.25
N LEU A 822 -0.19 19.39 -4.82
CA LEU A 822 0.02 19.24 -6.25
C LEU A 822 -1.29 19.07 -7.00
N ALA A 823 -1.43 19.81 -8.08
CA ALA A 823 -2.44 19.62 -9.10
C ALA A 823 -1.79 19.06 -10.38
N ARG A 824 -2.60 18.42 -11.22
CA ARG A 824 -2.14 17.90 -12.50
C ARG A 824 -1.58 18.99 -13.38
N GLY A 825 -0.67 18.61 -14.27
CA GLY A 825 0.11 19.54 -15.07
C GLY A 825 1.35 20.07 -14.35
N GLY A 826 1.69 19.54 -13.16
CA GLY A 826 2.84 19.97 -12.39
C GLY A 826 2.64 21.34 -11.74
N PHE A 827 1.46 21.62 -11.21
CA PHE A 827 1.17 22.84 -10.45
C PHE A 827 1.20 22.58 -8.96
N GLU A 828 1.91 23.41 -8.22
CA GLU A 828 1.92 23.43 -6.77
C GLU A 828 1.00 24.54 -6.28
N VAL A 829 -0.07 24.16 -5.60
CA VAL A 829 -1.19 25.03 -5.27
C VAL A 829 -1.27 25.25 -3.78
N SER A 830 -1.44 26.48 -3.37
CA SER A 830 -1.78 26.88 -2.01
C SER A 830 -3.06 27.72 -2.02
N ALA A 831 -4.01 27.40 -1.17
CA ALA A 831 -5.26 28.14 -1.10
C ALA A 831 -5.83 28.16 0.32
N ALA A 832 -6.61 29.20 0.63
CA ALA A 832 -7.30 29.36 1.89
C ALA A 832 -8.77 29.76 1.66
N ARG A 833 -9.65 29.20 2.48
CA ARG A 833 -11.08 29.46 2.49
C ARG A 833 -11.59 29.69 3.92
N ASN A 834 -12.54 30.60 4.08
CA ASN A 834 -13.38 30.73 5.27
C ASN A 834 -14.87 30.60 4.91
N GLU A 835 -15.78 30.87 5.85
CA GLU A 835 -17.24 30.80 5.63
C GLU A 835 -17.74 31.75 4.52
N LYS A 836 -16.96 32.77 4.14
CA LYS A 836 -17.29 33.71 3.06
C LYS A 836 -16.76 33.25 1.68
N GLY A 837 -16.10 32.10 1.62
CA GLY A 837 -15.52 31.56 0.40
C GLY A 837 -13.99 31.64 0.36
N VAL A 838 -13.41 31.48 -0.84
CA VAL A 838 -11.96 31.49 -1.05
C VAL A 838 -11.39 32.89 -0.75
N GLN A 839 -10.32 32.95 0.02
CA GLN A 839 -9.67 34.19 0.47
C GLN A 839 -8.31 34.42 -0.22
N ALA A 840 -7.59 33.35 -0.51
CA ALA A 840 -6.25 33.42 -1.06
C ALA A 840 -5.97 32.25 -1.99
N VAL A 841 -5.24 32.48 -3.07
CA VAL A 841 -4.79 31.45 -4.02
C VAL A 841 -3.40 31.81 -4.53
N VAL A 842 -2.48 30.85 -4.43
CA VAL A 842 -1.12 30.92 -4.99
C VAL A 842 -0.83 29.64 -5.75
N VAL A 843 -0.28 29.76 -6.94
CA VAL A 843 0.09 28.61 -7.79
C VAL A 843 1.52 28.77 -8.27
N LYS A 844 2.36 27.77 -8.03
CA LYS A 844 3.70 27.65 -8.60
C LYS A 844 3.67 26.63 -9.73
N ALA A 845 4.14 27.01 -10.90
CA ALA A 845 4.27 26.12 -12.04
C ALA A 845 5.62 25.37 -12.00
N ARG A 846 5.56 24.05 -12.16
CA ARG A 846 6.76 23.20 -12.32
C ARG A 846 7.07 22.92 -13.80
N ARG A 847 6.10 23.20 -14.68
CA ARG A 847 6.17 23.01 -16.14
C ARG A 847 5.68 24.27 -16.84
N SER A 848 6.23 24.54 -18.05
CA SER A 848 5.73 25.61 -18.92
C SER A 848 4.56 25.11 -19.75
N ILE A 849 3.35 25.24 -19.19
CA ILE A 849 2.08 24.83 -19.83
C ILE A 849 0.96 25.81 -19.46
N PRO A 850 -0.16 25.81 -20.21
CA PRO A 850 -1.32 26.61 -19.85
C PRO A 850 -1.85 26.25 -18.46
N LEU A 851 -1.90 27.23 -17.55
CA LEU A 851 -2.61 27.10 -16.28
C LEU A 851 -4.09 27.37 -16.50
N GLN A 852 -4.95 26.48 -15.96
CA GLN A 852 -6.38 26.58 -16.01
C GLN A 852 -6.95 26.51 -14.59
N LEU A 853 -7.36 27.66 -14.04
CA LEU A 853 -7.94 27.75 -12.70
C LEU A 853 -9.41 28.17 -12.78
N MET A 854 -10.30 27.34 -12.28
CA MET A 854 -11.71 27.72 -12.14
C MET A 854 -11.79 28.92 -11.17
N ASN A 855 -12.39 30.00 -11.66
CA ASN A 855 -12.47 31.26 -10.91
C ASN A 855 -13.25 31.05 -9.60
N PRO A 856 -12.62 31.13 -8.44
CA PRO A 856 -13.30 30.92 -7.18
C PRO A 856 -14.18 32.12 -6.77
N TRP A 857 -14.04 33.24 -7.45
CA TRP A 857 -14.79 34.48 -7.22
C TRP A 857 -15.73 34.78 -8.39
N LYS A 858 -16.78 33.99 -8.53
CA LYS A 858 -17.74 34.07 -9.63
C LYS A 858 -18.18 35.51 -9.90
N GLY A 859 -18.15 35.90 -11.18
CA GLY A 859 -18.52 37.23 -11.63
C GLY A 859 -17.48 38.32 -11.37
N GLN A 860 -16.35 38.03 -10.78
CA GLN A 860 -15.24 38.97 -10.54
C GLN A 860 -14.02 38.59 -11.39
N ARG A 861 -13.20 39.55 -11.68
CA ARG A 861 -11.92 39.35 -12.37
C ARG A 861 -10.78 39.59 -11.37
N PRO A 862 -10.16 38.54 -10.85
CA PRO A 862 -9.03 38.71 -9.95
C PRO A 862 -7.83 39.31 -10.71
N THR A 863 -6.96 39.99 -9.97
CA THR A 863 -5.63 40.34 -10.46
C THR A 863 -4.73 39.13 -10.35
N VAL A 864 -4.03 38.77 -11.41
CA VAL A 864 -3.00 37.73 -11.37
C VAL A 864 -1.63 38.40 -11.43
N THR A 865 -0.81 38.12 -10.43
CA THR A 865 0.56 38.67 -10.33
C THR A 865 1.56 37.54 -10.39
N ASP A 866 2.51 37.60 -11.30
CA ASP A 866 3.70 36.78 -11.28
C ASP A 866 4.65 37.29 -10.19
N LEU A 867 4.76 36.57 -9.09
CA LEU A 867 5.60 36.96 -7.95
C LEU A 867 7.09 36.86 -8.23
N THR A 868 7.46 36.00 -9.18
CA THR A 868 8.85 35.78 -9.59
C THR A 868 9.39 36.99 -10.36
N MET A 869 8.57 37.51 -11.25
CA MET A 869 8.93 38.68 -12.08
C MET A 869 8.46 40.00 -11.47
N GLY A 870 7.47 39.97 -10.57
CA GLY A 870 6.84 41.16 -9.99
C GLY A 870 5.85 41.85 -10.96
N GLU A 871 5.32 41.14 -11.93
CA GLU A 871 4.50 41.71 -13.02
C GLU A 871 3.06 41.19 -12.98
N THR A 872 2.14 41.99 -13.49
CA THR A 872 0.73 41.56 -13.67
C THR A 872 0.61 40.69 -14.91
N VAL A 873 0.00 39.51 -14.74
CA VAL A 873 -0.22 38.56 -15.83
C VAL A 873 -1.52 38.89 -16.57
N LYS A 874 -1.44 38.94 -17.90
CA LYS A 874 -2.63 39.01 -18.76
C LYS A 874 -3.18 37.58 -18.92
N TYR A 875 -4.49 37.42 -18.68
CA TYR A 875 -5.16 36.12 -18.81
C TYR A 875 -6.46 36.22 -19.60
N ARG A 876 -6.90 35.10 -20.14
CA ARG A 876 -8.19 34.90 -20.76
C ARG A 876 -9.16 34.31 -19.75
N MET A 877 -10.42 34.80 -19.76
CA MET A 877 -11.51 34.14 -19.04
C MET A 877 -12.26 33.23 -20.02
N ASP A 878 -12.07 31.92 -19.86
CA ASP A 878 -12.83 30.92 -20.61
C ASP A 878 -14.19 30.69 -19.92
N LYS A 879 -15.26 30.85 -20.69
CA LYS A 879 -16.65 30.71 -20.22
C LYS A 879 -17.37 29.49 -20.83
N SER A 880 -16.65 28.61 -21.50
CA SER A 880 -17.23 27.43 -22.15
C SER A 880 -17.89 26.46 -21.18
N ASN A 881 -17.33 26.33 -19.97
CA ASN A 881 -17.85 25.50 -18.88
C ASN A 881 -17.53 26.16 -17.53
N GLY A 882 -18.29 27.18 -17.16
CA GLY A 882 -18.01 28.05 -16.01
C GLY A 882 -16.98 29.14 -16.35
N GLU A 883 -16.53 29.88 -15.35
CA GLU A 883 -15.52 30.92 -15.50
C GLU A 883 -14.13 30.35 -15.15
N CYS A 884 -13.28 30.14 -16.16
CA CYS A 884 -11.93 29.62 -15.98
C CYS A 884 -10.87 30.64 -16.37
N ILE A 885 -9.94 30.91 -15.49
CA ILE A 885 -8.77 31.78 -15.72
C ILE A 885 -7.73 30.96 -16.47
N VAL A 886 -7.31 31.42 -17.65
CA VAL A 886 -6.37 30.68 -18.52
C VAL A 886 -5.25 31.62 -18.98
N PHE A 887 -4.01 31.20 -18.76
CA PHE A 887 -2.79 31.84 -19.29
C PHE A 887 -1.64 30.82 -19.35
N ASP A 888 -0.64 31.13 -20.16
CA ASP A 888 0.56 30.29 -20.26
C ASP A 888 1.47 30.57 -19.05
N ALA A 889 1.62 29.55 -18.20
CA ALA A 889 2.49 29.60 -17.02
C ALA A 889 3.90 29.14 -17.38
N GLU A 890 4.89 29.74 -16.77
CA GLU A 890 6.32 29.40 -16.96
C GLU A 890 6.84 28.55 -15.80
N ALA A 891 7.64 27.55 -16.11
CA ALA A 891 8.25 26.67 -15.12
C ALA A 891 9.10 27.46 -14.11
N GLY A 892 8.93 27.18 -12.83
CA GLY A 892 9.61 27.88 -11.73
C GLY A 892 8.92 29.15 -11.27
N HIS A 893 7.95 29.71 -12.03
CA HIS A 893 7.25 30.94 -11.67
C HIS A 893 6.12 30.66 -10.65
N THR A 894 5.87 31.64 -9.81
CA THR A 894 4.81 31.61 -8.80
C THR A 894 3.80 32.72 -9.06
N TYR A 895 2.53 32.39 -9.09
CA TYR A 895 1.44 33.29 -9.42
C TYR A 895 0.50 33.48 -8.22
N SER A 896 0.24 34.73 -7.85
CA SER A 896 -0.75 35.11 -6.86
C SER A 896 -2.03 35.56 -7.57
N PHE A 897 -3.18 35.12 -7.02
CA PHE A 897 -4.50 35.53 -7.51
C PHE A 897 -5.18 36.34 -6.39
N ASP A 898 -5.39 37.60 -6.64
CA ASP A 898 -5.92 38.54 -5.65
C ASP A 898 -7.25 39.11 -6.13
N ARG A 899 -8.23 39.13 -5.21
CA ARG A 899 -9.60 39.61 -5.45
C ARG A 899 -9.68 41.14 -5.52
#